data_74f6a9683f520c2523ebf1ca1f078dc3
#
_entry.id   74f6a9683f520c2523ebf1ca1f078dc3
#
_cell.length_a   1.000
_cell.length_b   1.000
_cell.length_c   1.000
_cell.angle_alpha   90.00
_cell.angle_beta   90.00
_cell.angle_gamma   90.00
#
_symmetry.space_group_name_H-M   'P 1'
#
loop_
_entity.id
_entity.type
_entity.pdbx_description
1 polymer ?
#
loop_
_entity_poly.entity_id
_entity_poly.type
_entity_poly.pdbx_seq_one_letter_code
_entity_poly.pdbx_strand_id
1 'polypeptide(L)'
;MNDHRQTRHVPTETSALLGVPSSARSEIDEESLLASSISKDEQALHASSKTTGERLPYNDYTTIDWLHDLVKDRARHQLLHRSSPARNRLVSWWDAAQGWVAAFIIGVLTAAVAFLVDVSVASVADWKEGRCVGSGGWWLDRERCGDAWRPWSTSWGTAYGIYVCFALVYGLMAGGVTMLTKTALPVAETGEDAGEAWRGSSPKDHFTETTTGKSMYMAAGSGIPEIKTILSGFVIPHFLDFKVLVVKAVGAIFAVGTGMNLGKEGPFVHISTCVGYLVARWFPKYRTNGRKMREMLSVACSAGLSVAFGAPIGGVLFSYEEISTYFPRPVLWKAFLCSLVAAATLKELNPTATGKLVLFETNYGVNYDAVHYLVFILLGICGGIFGGVFCQANFRWSKFFRKHALIKNNPLFEIFLVVLLTSILQYPNSLTRSTGDVVMAELLVDCNEPEDVETSHVCEMEALQDKSVYYLWLATGTLVKLLLTIITFGCKVPSGIIIPALDAGALFGRMVGQIPFLFDSISPGIFAMIGAAAFLAGVSRMTVSLAVIMFELTGEVNFIPPFMVAILTSKWVADAISGESVYDLSQHLLGHPFLDAEHALAKVREAGGGMVADLIPPENTMEEITVHIGPDGVVRRQLLREKLAQLKSRGLMDAGLVLVNEQGICHGYLPEAELEFALKLKEHVEEADEGRLGYDDVADLIRGPISDFINRTPLTIPSTAPVEYAVEMFGKLGLRYLVIVEEDTARMLGLVIKKRLVKYLDGLRSA
;
A
#
# COMPACT_ATOMS: atom_id res chain seq x y z
N MET A 1 -50.70 -48.48 -17.53
CA MET A 1 -50.43 -48.46 -18.99
C MET A 1 -49.87 -47.13 -19.34
N ASN A 2 -48.73 -47.16 -19.94
CA ASN A 2 -47.92 -46.15 -20.56
C ASN A 2 -47.00 -45.28 -19.65
N ASP A 3 -45.78 -45.77 -19.57
CA ASP A 3 -44.52 -45.16 -19.37
C ASP A 3 -44.26 -43.93 -20.32
N HIS A 4 -43.82 -42.82 -19.78
CA HIS A 4 -43.03 -41.86 -20.53
C HIS A 4 -41.81 -41.45 -19.69
N ARG A 5 -40.69 -42.15 -19.89
CA ARG A 5 -39.34 -41.68 -19.56
C ARG A 5 -38.98 -40.48 -20.42
N GLN A 6 -38.87 -39.32 -19.82
CA GLN A 6 -38.17 -38.17 -20.44
C GLN A 6 -36.69 -38.26 -20.11
N THR A 7 -35.90 -38.57 -21.12
CA THR A 7 -34.44 -38.43 -21.12
C THR A 7 -34.09 -36.94 -21.09
N ARG A 8 -33.41 -36.52 -20.02
CA ARG A 8 -32.74 -35.18 -19.96
C ARG A 8 -31.57 -35.17 -20.92
N HIS A 9 -31.66 -34.37 -21.98
CA HIS A 9 -30.51 -33.96 -22.77
C HIS A 9 -29.66 -32.94 -21.99
N VAL A 10 -28.41 -33.29 -21.80
CA VAL A 10 -27.35 -32.35 -21.34
C VAL A 10 -26.99 -31.47 -22.55
N PRO A 11 -27.05 -30.13 -22.46
CA PRO A 11 -26.60 -29.27 -23.54
C PRO A 11 -25.08 -29.29 -23.61
N THR A 12 -24.52 -29.59 -24.75
CA THR A 12 -23.12 -29.41 -25.09
C THR A 12 -22.79 -27.91 -25.24
N GLU A 13 -21.64 -27.49 -24.73
CA GLU A 13 -21.12 -26.13 -24.59
C GLU A 13 -20.96 -25.30 -25.89
N THR A 14 -21.46 -25.76 -27.02
CA THR A 14 -21.26 -25.08 -28.33
C THR A 14 -22.44 -24.23 -28.82
N SER A 15 -23.54 -24.16 -28.09
CA SER A 15 -24.76 -23.44 -28.57
C SER A 15 -25.04 -22.10 -27.91
N ALA A 16 -24.21 -21.60 -26.96
CA ALA A 16 -24.42 -20.35 -26.22
C ALA A 16 -23.72 -19.10 -26.80
N LEU A 17 -23.01 -19.23 -27.94
CA LEU A 17 -22.15 -18.16 -28.49
C LEU A 17 -22.74 -17.32 -29.64
N LEU A 18 -24.06 -17.47 -29.93
CA LEU A 18 -24.68 -16.84 -31.10
C LEU A 18 -25.73 -15.76 -30.79
N GLY A 19 -25.55 -14.95 -29.73
CA GLY A 19 -26.57 -13.97 -29.36
C GLY A 19 -26.10 -12.64 -28.79
N VAL A 20 -24.79 -12.30 -28.80
CA VAL A 20 -24.29 -11.05 -28.25
C VAL A 20 -24.11 -10.00 -29.35
N PRO A 21 -24.63 -8.74 -29.17
CA PRO A 21 -24.45 -7.65 -30.14
C PRO A 21 -22.98 -7.30 -30.33
N SER A 22 -22.60 -6.90 -31.55
CA SER A 22 -21.21 -6.65 -31.96
C SER A 22 -20.48 -5.53 -31.19
N SER A 23 -21.19 -4.65 -30.47
CA SER A 23 -20.60 -3.62 -29.60
C SER A 23 -20.08 -4.17 -28.26
N ALA A 24 -20.71 -5.21 -27.72
CA ALA A 24 -20.25 -5.86 -26.50
C ALA A 24 -19.05 -6.80 -26.76
N ARG A 25 -18.89 -7.24 -28.01
CA ARG A 25 -17.77 -8.14 -28.39
C ARG A 25 -16.43 -7.44 -28.41
N SER A 26 -16.34 -6.12 -28.69
CA SER A 26 -15.09 -5.37 -28.67
C SER A 26 -14.60 -5.09 -27.25
N GLU A 27 -15.49 -4.89 -26.28
CA GLU A 27 -15.11 -4.70 -24.88
C GLU A 27 -14.69 -6.01 -24.21
N ILE A 28 -15.38 -7.12 -24.51
CA ILE A 28 -15.05 -8.46 -23.99
C ILE A 28 -13.71 -8.94 -24.56
N ASP A 29 -13.41 -8.67 -25.83
CA ASP A 29 -12.14 -9.05 -26.45
C ASP A 29 -10.97 -8.18 -25.93
N GLU A 30 -11.18 -6.92 -25.57
CA GLU A 30 -10.16 -6.06 -24.96
C GLU A 30 -9.88 -6.46 -23.50
N GLU A 31 -10.86 -6.86 -22.73
CA GLU A 31 -10.73 -7.29 -21.34
C GLU A 31 -10.13 -8.71 -21.25
N SER A 32 -10.49 -9.59 -22.17
CA SER A 32 -9.88 -10.93 -22.30
C SER A 32 -8.43 -10.87 -22.77
N LEU A 33 -8.07 -9.88 -23.62
CA LEU A 33 -6.67 -9.63 -24.03
C LEU A 33 -5.81 -9.08 -22.88
N LEU A 34 -6.43 -8.50 -21.87
CA LEU A 34 -5.77 -7.96 -20.69
C LEU A 34 -5.55 -8.99 -19.59
N ALA A 35 -6.52 -9.84 -19.35
CA ALA A 35 -6.34 -11.06 -18.59
C ALA A 35 -5.28 -11.96 -19.27
N SER A 36 -5.28 -12.02 -20.62
CA SER A 36 -4.32 -12.78 -21.39
C SER A 36 -2.89 -12.23 -21.42
N SER A 37 -2.64 -10.95 -21.07
CA SER A 37 -1.28 -10.42 -21.04
C SER A 37 -0.56 -10.66 -19.71
N ILE A 38 -1.30 -10.72 -18.61
CA ILE A 38 -0.83 -11.25 -17.32
C ILE A 38 -0.68 -12.76 -17.46
N SER A 39 -1.60 -13.43 -18.16
CA SER A 39 -1.58 -14.87 -18.39
C SER A 39 -0.56 -15.34 -19.42
N LYS A 40 -0.01 -14.48 -20.29
CA LYS A 40 1.01 -14.91 -21.28
C LYS A 40 2.40 -15.11 -20.67
N ASP A 41 2.77 -14.30 -19.69
CA ASP A 41 3.97 -14.56 -18.90
C ASP A 41 3.75 -15.74 -17.95
N GLU A 42 2.51 -15.96 -17.47
CA GLU A 42 2.11 -17.16 -16.72
C GLU A 42 1.99 -18.39 -17.64
N GLN A 43 1.47 -18.27 -18.85
CA GLN A 43 1.39 -19.36 -19.82
C GLN A 43 2.77 -19.80 -20.37
N ALA A 44 3.71 -18.87 -20.50
CA ALA A 44 5.09 -19.20 -20.83
C ALA A 44 5.80 -19.97 -19.68
N LEU A 45 5.47 -19.63 -18.43
CA LEU A 45 5.89 -20.37 -17.25
C LEU A 45 5.17 -21.73 -17.12
N HIS A 46 3.89 -21.82 -17.52
CA HIS A 46 3.15 -23.08 -17.58
C HIS A 46 3.66 -24.04 -18.67
N ALA A 47 4.10 -23.51 -19.82
CA ALA A 47 4.63 -24.32 -20.91
C ALA A 47 5.98 -24.96 -20.59
N SER A 48 6.74 -24.38 -19.63
CA SER A 48 8.02 -24.92 -19.17
C SER A 48 7.91 -25.93 -18.03
N SER A 49 6.77 -26.02 -17.34
CA SER A 49 6.59 -26.98 -16.25
C SER A 49 5.84 -28.22 -16.70
N LYS A 50 6.45 -29.40 -16.58
CA LYS A 50 5.83 -30.71 -16.85
C LYS A 50 4.77 -31.14 -15.82
N THR A 51 4.39 -30.26 -14.88
CA THR A 51 3.44 -30.55 -13.81
C THR A 51 2.02 -30.09 -14.19
N THR A 52 1.09 -31.03 -14.27
CA THR A 52 -0.34 -30.84 -14.61
C THR A 52 -1.17 -30.41 -13.42
N GLY A 53 -0.98 -29.23 -12.84
CA GLY A 53 -1.81 -28.79 -11.74
C GLY A 53 -2.04 -27.27 -11.71
N GLU A 54 -3.08 -26.85 -11.03
CA GLU A 54 -3.45 -25.44 -10.92
C GLU A 54 -2.35 -24.63 -10.22
N ARG A 55 -1.91 -23.55 -10.86
CA ARG A 55 -1.02 -22.57 -10.27
C ARG A 55 -1.86 -21.40 -9.79
N LEU A 56 -1.68 -20.98 -8.54
CA LEU A 56 -2.41 -19.83 -8.02
C LEU A 56 -1.67 -18.52 -8.38
N PRO A 57 -2.39 -17.42 -8.65
CA PRO A 57 -1.79 -16.11 -8.70
C PRO A 57 -1.18 -15.76 -7.32
N TYR A 58 -0.28 -14.79 -7.28
CA TYR A 58 0.35 -14.33 -6.04
C TYR A 58 1.29 -15.34 -5.37
N ASN A 59 1.89 -16.26 -6.13
CA ASN A 59 2.84 -17.25 -5.59
C ASN A 59 4.08 -16.60 -4.96
N ASP A 60 4.43 -15.40 -5.42
CA ASP A 60 5.56 -14.60 -4.94
C ASP A 60 5.35 -14.02 -3.53
N TYR A 61 4.15 -14.14 -2.97
CA TYR A 61 3.78 -13.64 -1.64
C TYR A 61 3.53 -14.79 -0.69
N THR A 62 3.98 -14.66 0.54
CA THR A 62 3.62 -15.55 1.64
C THR A 62 2.63 -14.87 2.58
N THR A 63 1.81 -15.66 3.28
CA THR A 63 0.84 -15.15 4.25
C THR A 63 1.27 -15.52 5.66
N ILE A 64 0.88 -14.72 6.64
CA ILE A 64 1.07 -15.03 8.05
C ILE A 64 -0.19 -15.68 8.62
N ASP A 65 0.00 -16.53 9.60
CA ASP A 65 -1.08 -17.11 10.41
C ASP A 65 -1.24 -16.35 11.73
N TRP A 66 -2.26 -15.47 11.78
CA TRP A 66 -2.51 -14.68 12.99
C TRP A 66 -3.00 -15.53 14.14
N LEU A 67 -3.69 -16.63 13.86
CA LEU A 67 -4.18 -17.54 14.91
C LEU A 67 -3.01 -18.23 15.60
N HIS A 68 -2.05 -18.73 14.82
CA HIS A 68 -0.85 -19.35 15.38
C HIS A 68 -0.02 -18.34 16.19
N ASP A 69 0.11 -17.11 15.71
CA ASP A 69 0.78 -16.01 16.43
C ASP A 69 0.05 -15.66 17.74
N LEU A 70 -1.27 -15.76 17.79
CA LEU A 70 -2.06 -15.57 19.00
C LEU A 70 -1.76 -16.66 20.03
N VAL A 71 -1.66 -17.92 19.61
CA VAL A 71 -1.30 -19.06 20.47
C VAL A 71 0.11 -18.90 21.02
N LYS A 72 1.06 -18.51 20.18
CA LYS A 72 2.46 -18.20 20.60
C LYS A 72 2.51 -17.10 21.67
N ASP A 73 1.74 -16.03 21.46
CA ASP A 73 1.67 -14.92 22.42
C ASP A 73 1.08 -15.37 23.77
N ARG A 74 0.03 -16.18 23.74
CA ARG A 74 -0.56 -16.76 24.96
C ARG A 74 0.42 -17.66 25.70
N ALA A 75 1.12 -18.55 24.99
CA ALA A 75 2.13 -19.42 25.59
C ALA A 75 3.27 -18.60 26.23
N ARG A 76 3.75 -17.58 25.53
CA ARG A 76 4.72 -16.63 26.06
C ARG A 76 4.22 -15.94 27.33
N HIS A 77 2.99 -15.44 27.33
CA HIS A 77 2.38 -14.79 28.50
C HIS A 77 2.28 -15.75 29.68
N GLN A 78 1.90 -17.02 29.47
CA GLN A 78 1.86 -18.04 30.51
C GLN A 78 3.23 -18.32 31.09
N LEU A 79 4.28 -18.41 30.26
CA LEU A 79 5.67 -18.62 30.73
C LEU A 79 6.15 -17.44 31.60
N LEU A 80 5.84 -16.20 31.22
CA LEU A 80 6.20 -15.01 32.00
C LEU A 80 5.53 -14.98 33.37
N HIS A 81 4.33 -15.57 33.54
CA HIS A 81 3.59 -15.59 34.82
C HIS A 81 3.89 -16.80 35.68
N ARG A 82 4.63 -17.80 35.17
CA ARG A 82 4.89 -19.06 35.89
C ARG A 82 6.07 -19.01 36.87
N SER A 83 6.96 -18.01 36.78
CA SER A 83 8.13 -17.86 37.66
C SER A 83 7.85 -16.95 38.87
N SER A 84 8.78 -16.77 39.82
CA SER A 84 8.57 -16.20 41.15
C SER A 84 7.90 -14.80 41.22
N PRO A 85 7.10 -14.50 42.28
CA PRO A 85 6.09 -13.40 42.24
C PRO A 85 6.65 -11.97 42.13
N ALA A 86 7.84 -11.68 42.66
CA ALA A 86 8.41 -10.33 42.63
C ALA A 86 9.10 -10.02 41.28
N ARG A 87 9.90 -10.96 40.75
CA ARG A 87 10.56 -10.83 39.45
C ARG A 87 9.54 -10.79 38.32
N ASN A 88 8.43 -11.52 38.47
CA ASN A 88 7.38 -11.58 37.48
C ASN A 88 6.61 -10.27 37.32
N ARG A 89 6.37 -9.52 38.40
CA ARG A 89 5.73 -8.22 38.30
C ARG A 89 6.55 -7.25 37.47
N LEU A 90 7.87 -7.21 37.67
CA LEU A 90 8.75 -6.33 36.91
C LEU A 90 8.83 -6.74 35.45
N VAL A 91 8.98 -8.05 35.17
CA VAL A 91 9.03 -8.57 33.78
C VAL A 91 7.69 -8.39 33.06
N SER A 92 6.58 -8.63 33.74
CA SER A 92 5.23 -8.42 33.18
C SER A 92 4.98 -6.94 32.92
N TRP A 93 5.40 -6.05 33.84
CA TRP A 93 5.30 -4.60 33.61
C TRP A 93 6.14 -4.16 32.40
N TRP A 94 7.39 -4.64 32.30
CA TRP A 94 8.26 -4.37 31.16
C TRP A 94 7.65 -4.90 29.85
N ASP A 95 7.11 -6.13 29.86
CA ASP A 95 6.45 -6.68 28.67
C ASP A 95 5.26 -5.84 28.22
N ALA A 96 4.47 -5.30 29.15
CA ALA A 96 3.39 -4.38 28.85
C ALA A 96 3.89 -3.02 28.33
N ALA A 97 4.99 -2.51 28.91
CA ALA A 97 5.57 -1.22 28.55
C ALA A 97 6.29 -1.22 27.19
N GLN A 98 6.82 -2.36 26.74
CA GLN A 98 7.58 -2.44 25.47
C GLN A 98 6.90 -1.78 24.28
N GLY A 99 5.57 -1.95 24.15
CA GLY A 99 4.82 -1.36 23.05
C GLY A 99 4.73 0.17 23.08
N TRP A 100 4.67 0.73 24.28
CA TRP A 100 4.67 2.18 24.50
C TRP A 100 6.05 2.79 24.26
N VAL A 101 7.09 2.11 24.75
CA VAL A 101 8.48 2.51 24.52
C VAL A 101 8.82 2.45 23.04
N ALA A 102 8.42 1.39 22.35
CA ALA A 102 8.62 1.27 20.90
C ALA A 102 7.90 2.39 20.14
N ALA A 103 6.62 2.68 20.47
CA ALA A 103 5.86 3.77 19.83
C ALA A 103 6.52 5.14 20.06
N PHE A 104 7.03 5.40 21.27
CA PHE A 104 7.76 6.64 21.56
C PHE A 104 9.04 6.76 20.71
N ILE A 105 9.87 5.72 20.66
CA ILE A 105 11.10 5.71 19.86
C ILE A 105 10.80 5.88 18.38
N ILE A 106 9.77 5.20 17.85
CA ILE A 106 9.36 5.32 16.46
C ILE A 106 8.95 6.77 16.16
N GLY A 107 8.17 7.42 17.05
CA GLY A 107 7.76 8.80 16.87
C GLY A 107 8.95 9.76 16.77
N VAL A 108 9.90 9.67 17.70
CA VAL A 108 11.10 10.52 17.70
C VAL A 108 11.97 10.29 16.46
N LEU A 109 12.24 9.03 16.10
CA LEU A 109 13.07 8.72 14.94
C LEU A 109 12.40 9.12 13.62
N THR A 110 11.08 8.93 13.52
CA THR A 110 10.32 9.37 12.35
C THR A 110 10.41 10.88 12.18
N ALA A 111 10.24 11.65 13.27
CA ALA A 111 10.36 13.10 13.23
C ALA A 111 11.78 13.56 12.85
N ALA A 112 12.82 12.89 13.35
CA ALA A 112 14.20 13.22 13.00
C ALA A 112 14.48 12.98 11.49
N VAL A 113 13.99 11.88 10.93
CA VAL A 113 14.13 11.60 9.48
C VAL A 113 13.31 12.60 8.67
N ALA A 114 12.08 12.90 9.10
CA ALA A 114 11.23 13.88 8.43
C ALA A 114 11.88 15.27 8.40
N PHE A 115 12.43 15.73 9.52
CA PHE A 115 13.18 16.99 9.60
C PHE A 115 14.32 17.04 8.57
N LEU A 116 15.12 15.99 8.49
CA LEU A 116 16.24 15.95 7.53
C LEU A 116 15.74 15.99 6.09
N VAL A 117 14.65 15.30 5.79
CA VAL A 117 14.07 15.29 4.44
C VAL A 117 13.48 16.66 4.11
N ASP A 118 12.71 17.28 5.01
CA ASP A 118 12.03 18.56 4.78
C ASP A 118 13.03 19.69 4.53
N VAL A 119 14.04 19.81 5.39
CA VAL A 119 15.11 20.81 5.22
C VAL A 119 15.88 20.59 3.91
N SER A 120 16.14 19.33 3.56
CA SER A 120 16.84 19.01 2.31
C SER A 120 15.98 19.30 1.08
N VAL A 121 14.67 19.03 1.14
CA VAL A 121 13.71 19.33 0.05
C VAL A 121 13.67 20.85 -0.18
N ALA A 122 13.52 21.66 0.88
CA ALA A 122 13.49 23.11 0.77
C ALA A 122 14.77 23.64 0.09
N SER A 123 15.94 23.23 0.60
CA SER A 123 17.22 23.66 0.02
C SER A 123 17.40 23.24 -1.45
N VAL A 124 17.09 21.99 -1.79
CA VAL A 124 17.23 21.47 -3.16
C VAL A 124 16.23 22.13 -4.12
N ALA A 125 15.01 22.40 -3.66
CA ALA A 125 14.00 23.09 -4.46
C ALA A 125 14.43 24.51 -4.81
N ASP A 126 14.97 25.26 -3.82
CA ASP A 126 15.41 26.63 -4.01
C ASP A 126 16.66 26.76 -4.89
N TRP A 127 17.56 25.78 -4.88
CA TRP A 127 18.74 25.80 -5.76
C TRP A 127 18.41 25.84 -7.26
N LYS A 128 17.21 25.47 -7.67
CA LYS A 128 16.78 25.66 -9.07
C LYS A 128 16.66 27.12 -9.46
N GLU A 129 16.31 28.00 -8.51
CA GLU A 129 16.04 29.42 -8.75
C GLU A 129 17.22 30.32 -8.41
N GLY A 130 18.00 29.94 -7.41
CA GLY A 130 19.10 30.78 -6.95
C GLY A 130 20.00 30.10 -5.93
N ARG A 131 20.81 30.95 -5.24
CA ARG A 131 21.73 30.50 -4.19
C ARG A 131 21.89 31.55 -3.08
N CYS A 132 22.22 31.07 -1.90
CA CYS A 132 22.64 31.94 -0.80
C CYS A 132 24.08 32.39 -0.97
N VAL A 133 24.33 33.70 -0.89
CA VAL A 133 25.68 34.32 -1.02
C VAL A 133 26.20 34.75 0.34
N GLY A 134 25.44 34.60 1.42
CA GLY A 134 25.81 34.99 2.77
C GLY A 134 26.79 34.03 3.46
N SER A 135 27.27 34.43 4.63
CA SER A 135 28.20 33.67 5.47
C SER A 135 27.63 32.32 5.99
N GLY A 136 26.33 32.08 5.85
CA GLY A 136 25.64 30.86 6.32
C GLY A 136 25.87 29.61 5.47
N GLY A 137 26.42 29.73 4.27
CA GLY A 137 26.71 28.63 3.36
C GLY A 137 25.68 28.47 2.24
N TRP A 138 26.10 27.84 1.14
CA TRP A 138 25.35 27.68 -0.11
C TRP A 138 24.18 26.67 0.01
N TRP A 139 24.09 25.91 1.12
CA TRP A 139 23.06 24.91 1.37
C TRP A 139 21.79 25.43 2.06
N LEU A 140 21.79 26.75 2.45
CA LEU A 140 20.59 27.34 3.07
C LEU A 140 19.50 27.58 2.03
N ASP A 141 18.28 27.34 2.44
CA ASP A 141 17.06 27.68 1.71
C ASP A 141 16.84 29.20 1.67
N ARG A 142 15.89 29.62 0.86
CA ARG A 142 15.60 31.06 0.64
C ARG A 142 15.13 31.74 1.92
N GLU A 143 14.28 31.10 2.73
CA GLU A 143 13.77 31.65 3.98
C GLU A 143 14.88 31.89 5.01
N ARG A 144 15.77 30.90 5.20
CA ARG A 144 16.87 30.98 6.14
C ARG A 144 18.01 31.90 5.66
N CYS A 145 18.13 32.07 4.37
CA CYS A 145 19.11 32.96 3.76
C CYS A 145 18.69 34.43 3.82
N GLY A 146 17.39 34.74 3.77
CA GLY A 146 16.84 36.11 3.78
C GLY A 146 17.44 37.01 2.66
N ASP A 147 17.81 38.20 2.99
CA ASP A 147 18.34 39.24 2.04
C ASP A 147 19.61 38.83 1.28
N ALA A 148 20.33 37.84 1.73
CA ALA A 148 21.51 37.30 1.06
C ALA A 148 21.23 36.36 -0.10
N TRP A 149 19.94 36.04 -0.36
CA TRP A 149 19.54 35.22 -1.48
C TRP A 149 19.71 35.92 -2.82
N ARG A 150 20.28 35.25 -3.82
CA ARG A 150 20.51 35.80 -5.15
C ARG A 150 20.06 34.77 -6.22
N PRO A 151 19.21 35.20 -7.19
CA PRO A 151 18.86 34.35 -8.33
C PRO A 151 20.07 34.09 -9.22
N TRP A 152 20.08 32.95 -9.92
CA TRP A 152 21.17 32.60 -10.83
C TRP A 152 21.32 33.57 -11.99
N SER A 153 20.20 34.13 -12.48
CA SER A 153 20.19 35.11 -13.56
C SER A 153 18.99 36.03 -13.45
N THR A 154 19.18 37.28 -13.85
CA THR A 154 18.12 38.27 -13.98
C THR A 154 17.38 38.18 -15.31
N SER A 155 17.95 37.51 -16.31
CA SER A 155 17.28 37.24 -17.60
C SER A 155 16.35 36.05 -17.51
N TRP A 156 15.07 36.24 -17.87
CA TRP A 156 14.04 35.20 -17.80
C TRP A 156 14.42 33.91 -18.56
N GLY A 157 14.96 34.04 -19.78
CA GLY A 157 15.33 32.88 -20.60
C GLY A 157 16.49 32.04 -20.04
N THR A 158 17.52 32.70 -19.46
CA THR A 158 18.63 31.97 -18.84
C THR A 158 18.21 31.35 -17.51
N ALA A 159 17.41 32.05 -16.70
CA ALA A 159 16.83 31.47 -15.47
C ALA A 159 15.98 30.24 -15.76
N TYR A 160 15.16 30.31 -16.81
CA TYR A 160 14.36 29.18 -17.27
C TYR A 160 15.23 27.98 -17.70
N GLY A 161 16.27 28.22 -18.50
CA GLY A 161 17.18 27.15 -18.93
C GLY A 161 17.89 26.49 -17.76
N ILE A 162 18.33 27.27 -16.75
CA ILE A 162 18.97 26.77 -15.54
C ILE A 162 17.99 25.94 -14.72
N TYR A 163 16.75 26.40 -14.53
CA TYR A 163 15.70 25.69 -13.83
C TYR A 163 15.43 24.31 -14.45
N VAL A 164 15.26 24.25 -15.78
CA VAL A 164 15.04 22.97 -16.50
C VAL A 164 16.24 22.05 -16.35
N CYS A 165 17.46 22.56 -16.42
CA CYS A 165 18.67 21.76 -16.27
C CYS A 165 18.77 21.14 -14.86
N PHE A 166 18.56 21.92 -13.80
CA PHE A 166 18.54 21.39 -12.43
C PHE A 166 17.43 20.35 -12.23
N ALA A 167 16.22 20.64 -12.72
CA ALA A 167 15.09 19.71 -12.61
C ALA A 167 15.42 18.35 -13.28
N LEU A 168 16.02 18.35 -14.48
CA LEU A 168 16.44 17.13 -15.16
C LEU A 168 17.50 16.34 -14.40
N VAL A 169 18.51 17.03 -13.85
CA VAL A 169 19.55 16.42 -13.02
C VAL A 169 18.92 15.75 -11.79
N TYR A 170 18.04 16.46 -11.08
CA TYR A 170 17.36 15.93 -9.90
C TYR A 170 16.46 14.72 -10.23
N GLY A 171 15.74 14.78 -11.34
CA GLY A 171 14.90 13.66 -11.80
C GLY A 171 15.72 12.41 -12.08
N LEU A 172 16.86 12.56 -12.76
CA LEU A 172 17.78 11.45 -13.03
C LEU A 172 18.42 10.91 -11.75
N MET A 173 18.75 11.78 -10.77
CA MET A 173 19.24 11.36 -9.45
C MET A 173 18.17 10.59 -8.69
N ALA A 174 16.93 11.10 -8.61
CA ALA A 174 15.82 10.42 -7.95
C ALA A 174 15.56 9.03 -8.52
N GLY A 175 15.50 8.93 -9.86
CA GLY A 175 15.33 7.67 -10.57
C GLY A 175 16.50 6.72 -10.38
N GLY A 176 17.74 7.21 -10.52
CA GLY A 176 18.95 6.41 -10.37
C GLY A 176 19.08 5.81 -8.97
N VAL A 177 18.84 6.61 -7.93
CA VAL A 177 18.85 6.16 -6.53
C VAL A 177 17.74 5.12 -6.30
N THR A 178 16.54 5.34 -6.83
CA THR A 178 15.42 4.39 -6.70
C THR A 178 15.74 3.03 -7.33
N MET A 179 16.47 3.02 -8.46
CA MET A 179 16.87 1.77 -9.13
C MET A 179 17.79 0.88 -8.29
N LEU A 180 18.52 1.43 -7.31
CA LEU A 180 19.35 0.65 -6.39
C LEU A 180 18.52 -0.32 -5.53
N THR A 181 17.21 -0.14 -5.44
CA THR A 181 16.29 -1.02 -4.70
C THR A 181 15.56 -2.03 -5.58
N LYS A 182 16.02 -2.23 -6.81
CA LYS A 182 15.48 -3.30 -7.67
C LYS A 182 15.71 -4.66 -7.02
N THR A 183 14.65 -5.38 -6.74
CA THR A 183 14.68 -6.71 -6.13
C THR A 183 13.72 -7.62 -6.89
N ALA A 184 14.15 -8.84 -7.17
CA ALA A 184 13.27 -9.87 -7.71
C ALA A 184 12.52 -10.53 -6.55
N LEU A 185 11.21 -10.74 -6.69
CA LEU A 185 10.45 -11.53 -5.74
C LEU A 185 10.85 -13.01 -5.88
N PRO A 186 10.85 -13.80 -4.78
CA PRO A 186 11.18 -15.20 -4.83
C PRO A 186 10.18 -15.95 -5.73
N VAL A 187 10.70 -16.79 -6.61
CA VAL A 187 9.89 -17.71 -7.42
C VAL A 187 9.90 -19.07 -6.76
N ALA A 188 8.80 -19.80 -6.82
CA ALA A 188 8.77 -21.22 -6.48
C ALA A 188 9.77 -21.97 -7.40
N GLU A 189 10.72 -22.68 -6.80
CA GLU A 189 11.71 -23.45 -7.53
C GLU A 189 11.04 -24.43 -8.49
N THR A 190 11.40 -24.38 -9.76
CA THR A 190 10.94 -25.37 -10.74
C THR A 190 11.63 -26.70 -10.45
N GLY A 191 10.87 -27.77 -10.38
CA GLY A 191 11.28 -29.07 -9.83
C GLY A 191 12.45 -29.83 -10.50
N GLU A 192 13.16 -29.24 -11.45
CA GLU A 192 14.41 -29.84 -12.01
C GLU A 192 15.63 -29.55 -11.13
N ASP A 193 15.67 -28.36 -10.50
CA ASP A 193 16.81 -27.99 -9.63
C ASP A 193 16.69 -28.58 -8.21
N ALA A 194 15.48 -28.90 -7.76
CA ALA A 194 15.23 -29.50 -6.44
C ALA A 194 15.74 -30.96 -6.37
N GLY A 195 15.79 -31.66 -7.49
CA GLY A 195 16.29 -33.06 -7.57
C GLY A 195 17.81 -33.20 -7.58
N GLU A 196 18.54 -32.20 -8.06
CA GLU A 196 20.00 -32.21 -8.10
C GLU A 196 20.66 -31.63 -6.83
N ALA A 197 20.02 -30.71 -6.16
CA ALA A 197 20.49 -30.17 -4.89
C ALA A 197 20.54 -31.21 -3.76
N TRP A 198 19.81 -32.32 -3.88
CA TRP A 198 19.79 -33.44 -2.94
C TRP A 198 20.87 -34.52 -3.21
N ARG A 199 21.62 -34.42 -4.32
CA ARG A 199 22.72 -35.36 -4.64
C ARG A 199 24.11 -34.77 -4.33
N GLY A 200 24.30 -34.29 -3.10
CA GLY A 200 25.62 -34.16 -2.47
C GLY A 200 26.70 -33.43 -3.25
N SER A 201 26.45 -32.19 -3.67
CA SER A 201 27.53 -31.30 -4.11
C SER A 201 27.72 -30.15 -3.10
N SER A 202 29.00 -29.99 -2.72
CA SER A 202 29.54 -28.98 -1.83
C SER A 202 29.03 -27.55 -2.14
N PRO A 203 28.76 -26.68 -1.13
CA PRO A 203 28.26 -25.35 -1.37
C PRO A 203 29.33 -24.36 -1.78
N LYS A 204 29.91 -24.55 -2.97
CA LYS A 204 30.79 -23.57 -3.60
C LYS A 204 30.57 -23.62 -5.11
N ASP A 205 30.19 -22.46 -5.65
CA ASP A 205 30.28 -22.10 -7.07
C ASP A 205 29.30 -22.76 -8.06
N HIS A 206 28.00 -22.44 -7.96
CA HIS A 206 27.18 -22.29 -9.16
C HIS A 206 26.13 -21.19 -8.93
N PHE A 207 26.39 -20.02 -9.50
CA PHE A 207 25.35 -19.08 -9.87
C PHE A 207 24.53 -19.72 -11.01
N THR A 208 23.62 -20.63 -10.68
CA THR A 208 22.60 -21.07 -11.62
C THR A 208 21.63 -19.89 -11.82
N GLU A 209 21.34 -19.56 -13.07
CA GLU A 209 20.32 -18.62 -13.48
C GLU A 209 18.98 -19.06 -12.91
N THR A 210 18.71 -18.64 -11.66
CA THR A 210 17.39 -18.76 -11.06
C THR A 210 16.41 -17.97 -11.93
N THR A 211 15.37 -18.63 -12.41
CA THR A 211 14.26 -17.98 -13.08
C THR A 211 13.81 -16.79 -12.24
N THR A 212 14.18 -15.58 -12.66
CA THR A 212 13.97 -14.36 -11.91
C THR A 212 12.47 -14.03 -11.91
N GLY A 213 11.85 -14.06 -10.75
CA GLY A 213 10.47 -13.63 -10.53
C GLY A 213 10.26 -12.16 -10.90
N LYS A 214 9.04 -11.70 -10.70
CA LYS A 214 8.65 -10.31 -10.94
C LYS A 214 9.60 -9.35 -10.21
N SER A 215 10.29 -8.48 -10.97
CA SER A 215 11.18 -7.49 -10.37
C SER A 215 10.40 -6.27 -9.91
N MET A 216 10.61 -5.86 -8.66
CA MET A 216 10.05 -4.65 -8.07
C MET A 216 11.13 -3.65 -7.68
N TYR A 217 10.78 -2.37 -7.74
CA TYR A 217 11.60 -1.27 -7.21
C TYR A 217 11.02 -0.89 -5.85
N MET A 218 11.60 -1.38 -4.74
CA MET A 218 11.03 -1.28 -3.40
C MET A 218 10.85 0.17 -2.91
N ALA A 219 11.67 1.10 -3.37
CA ALA A 219 11.56 2.52 -3.00
C ALA A 219 10.66 3.34 -3.93
N ALA A 220 10.14 2.79 -5.05
CA ALA A 220 9.29 3.53 -5.98
C ALA A 220 7.89 3.82 -5.40
N GLY A 221 7.20 4.80 -5.98
CA GLY A 221 5.81 5.16 -5.64
C GLY A 221 5.62 5.70 -4.22
N SER A 222 4.38 5.70 -3.74
CA SER A 222 4.05 6.12 -2.38
C SER A 222 4.43 5.06 -1.33
N GLY A 223 4.32 3.79 -1.65
CA GLY A 223 4.45 2.67 -0.74
C GLY A 223 3.16 2.33 0.01
N ILE A 224 2.11 3.14 -0.10
CA ILE A 224 0.82 2.90 0.56
C ILE A 224 0.15 1.60 0.07
N PRO A 225 0.05 1.32 -1.25
CA PRO A 225 -0.54 0.07 -1.73
C PRO A 225 0.16 -1.18 -1.19
N GLU A 226 1.49 -1.16 -1.15
CA GLU A 226 2.31 -2.26 -0.65
C GLU A 226 2.14 -2.42 0.88
N ILE A 227 2.05 -1.31 1.63
CA ILE A 227 1.79 -1.35 3.07
C ILE A 227 0.40 -1.90 3.36
N LYS A 228 -0.64 -1.51 2.61
CA LYS A 228 -1.99 -2.11 2.69
C LYS A 228 -1.90 -3.63 2.51
N THR A 229 -1.16 -4.11 1.52
CA THR A 229 -0.91 -5.53 1.28
C THR A 229 -0.23 -6.20 2.48
N ILE A 230 0.81 -5.59 3.05
CA ILE A 230 1.51 -6.12 4.23
C ILE A 230 0.55 -6.18 5.43
N LEU A 231 -0.20 -5.12 5.69
CA LEU A 231 -1.11 -5.06 6.84
C LEU A 231 -2.31 -6.00 6.68
N SER A 232 -2.72 -6.32 5.46
CA SER A 232 -3.74 -7.34 5.21
C SER A 232 -3.24 -8.78 5.43
N GLY A 233 -1.95 -8.97 5.78
CA GLY A 233 -1.40 -10.27 6.18
C GLY A 233 -0.48 -10.93 5.16
N PHE A 234 -0.14 -10.27 4.06
CA PHE A 234 0.85 -10.77 3.11
C PHE A 234 2.26 -10.29 3.47
N VAL A 235 3.29 -10.96 2.99
CA VAL A 235 4.70 -10.61 3.22
C VAL A 235 5.32 -10.17 1.91
N ILE A 236 5.93 -8.99 1.89
CA ILE A 236 6.76 -8.51 0.80
C ILE A 236 8.21 -8.47 1.33
N PRO A 237 9.07 -9.40 0.86
CA PRO A 237 10.44 -9.46 1.37
C PRO A 237 11.22 -8.19 0.98
N HIS A 238 12.13 -7.77 1.86
CA HIS A 238 13.03 -6.61 1.65
C HIS A 238 12.35 -5.23 1.47
N PHE A 239 11.03 -5.12 1.62
CA PHE A 239 10.30 -3.86 1.42
C PHE A 239 10.53 -2.85 2.55
N LEU A 240 10.75 -3.31 3.78
CA LEU A 240 10.92 -2.49 4.98
C LEU A 240 12.38 -2.45 5.49
N ASP A 241 13.34 -2.82 4.66
CA ASP A 241 14.75 -2.85 5.03
C ASP A 241 15.35 -1.43 5.14
N PHE A 242 16.43 -1.30 5.95
CA PHE A 242 17.14 -0.03 6.13
C PHE A 242 17.64 0.58 4.80
N LYS A 243 18.07 -0.24 3.86
CA LYS A 243 18.46 0.22 2.52
C LYS A 243 17.32 0.96 1.82
N VAL A 244 16.10 0.41 1.90
CA VAL A 244 14.91 1.00 1.26
C VAL A 244 14.55 2.33 1.94
N LEU A 245 14.64 2.41 3.27
CA LEU A 245 14.44 3.65 4.02
C LEU A 245 15.34 4.78 3.50
N VAL A 246 16.66 4.52 3.44
CA VAL A 246 17.62 5.54 3.00
C VAL A 246 17.39 5.94 1.55
N VAL A 247 17.23 4.97 0.66
CA VAL A 247 16.96 5.22 -0.76
C VAL A 247 15.66 5.97 -0.97
N LYS A 248 14.60 5.64 -0.20
CA LYS A 248 13.32 6.33 -0.25
C LYS A 248 13.43 7.78 0.20
N ALA A 249 14.13 8.04 1.30
CA ALA A 249 14.34 9.38 1.83
C ALA A 249 15.14 10.26 0.83
N VAL A 250 16.28 9.77 0.36
CA VAL A 250 17.11 10.50 -0.60
C VAL A 250 16.40 10.68 -1.95
N GLY A 251 15.73 9.61 -2.43
CA GLY A 251 14.94 9.68 -3.65
C GLY A 251 13.80 10.68 -3.58
N ALA A 252 13.12 10.80 -2.43
CA ALA A 252 12.04 11.76 -2.21
C ALA A 252 12.55 13.21 -2.23
N ILE A 253 13.73 13.50 -1.64
CA ILE A 253 14.34 14.83 -1.66
C ILE A 253 14.50 15.33 -3.10
N PHE A 254 15.13 14.53 -3.94
CA PHE A 254 15.34 14.92 -5.34
C PHE A 254 14.06 14.86 -6.16
N ALA A 255 13.16 13.92 -5.92
CA ALA A 255 11.89 13.81 -6.65
C ALA A 255 11.00 15.05 -6.44
N VAL A 256 10.81 15.47 -5.18
CA VAL A 256 10.06 16.70 -4.87
C VAL A 256 10.83 17.94 -5.36
N GLY A 257 12.14 17.96 -5.17
CA GLY A 257 13.02 19.02 -5.66
C GLY A 257 12.95 19.28 -7.17
N THR A 258 12.56 18.29 -8.00
CA THR A 258 12.35 18.50 -9.45
C THR A 258 11.26 19.52 -9.75
N GLY A 259 10.23 19.62 -8.91
CA GLY A 259 8.98 20.33 -9.18
C GLY A 259 7.94 19.48 -9.92
N MET A 260 8.16 18.17 -10.11
CA MET A 260 7.12 17.27 -10.62
C MET A 260 5.88 17.31 -9.72
N ASN A 261 4.71 17.07 -10.30
CA ASN A 261 3.46 17.00 -9.55
C ASN A 261 3.39 15.73 -8.71
N LEU A 262 4.11 15.74 -7.60
CA LEU A 262 4.17 14.67 -6.61
C LEU A 262 4.47 15.26 -5.23
N GLY A 263 4.06 14.53 -4.19
CA GLY A 263 4.26 14.93 -2.80
C GLY A 263 5.18 13.97 -2.05
N LYS A 264 5.64 14.41 -0.88
CA LYS A 264 6.47 13.62 0.04
C LYS A 264 5.67 12.81 1.05
N GLU A 265 4.37 13.05 1.20
CA GLU A 265 3.50 12.53 2.25
C GLU A 265 3.35 11.00 2.17
N GLY A 266 3.07 10.47 0.97
CA GLY A 266 3.07 9.02 0.73
C GLY A 266 4.40 8.37 1.06
N PRO A 267 5.52 8.83 0.51
CA PRO A 267 6.85 8.41 0.91
C PRO A 267 7.13 8.46 2.41
N PHE A 268 6.64 9.48 3.15
CA PHE A 268 6.80 9.55 4.59
C PHE A 268 6.09 8.44 5.34
N VAL A 269 4.90 8.01 4.88
CA VAL A 269 4.22 6.85 5.45
C VAL A 269 5.08 5.58 5.29
N HIS A 270 5.73 5.39 4.16
CA HIS A 270 6.63 4.25 3.96
C HIS A 270 7.93 4.37 4.78
N ILE A 271 8.54 5.54 4.82
CA ILE A 271 9.75 5.82 5.63
C ILE A 271 9.47 5.51 7.11
N SER A 272 8.35 6.03 7.65
CA SER A 272 7.96 5.78 9.04
C SER A 272 7.69 4.31 9.31
N THR A 273 7.07 3.61 8.35
CA THR A 273 6.83 2.16 8.45
C THR A 273 8.14 1.37 8.47
N CYS A 274 9.15 1.76 7.68
CA CYS A 274 10.50 1.19 7.73
C CYS A 274 11.15 1.43 9.10
N VAL A 275 11.06 2.67 9.65
CA VAL A 275 11.53 2.98 11.00
C VAL A 275 10.83 2.09 12.04
N GLY A 276 9.50 1.96 11.92
CA GLY A 276 8.69 1.12 12.79
C GLY A 276 9.12 -0.34 12.77
N TYR A 277 9.37 -0.89 11.58
CA TYR A 277 9.86 -2.25 11.40
C TYR A 277 11.23 -2.45 12.05
N LEU A 278 12.18 -1.55 11.81
CA LEU A 278 13.53 -1.63 12.35
C LEU A 278 13.54 -1.55 13.88
N VAL A 279 12.78 -0.61 14.46
CA VAL A 279 12.67 -0.46 15.93
C VAL A 279 11.95 -1.64 16.55
N ALA A 280 10.84 -2.11 15.96
CA ALA A 280 10.08 -3.24 16.50
C ALA A 280 10.92 -4.53 16.55
N ARG A 281 11.85 -4.73 15.63
CA ARG A 281 12.77 -5.88 15.63
C ARG A 281 13.72 -5.92 16.84
N TRP A 282 13.97 -4.81 17.51
CA TRP A 282 14.77 -4.80 18.76
C TRP A 282 14.07 -5.54 19.90
N PHE A 283 12.75 -5.63 19.84
CA PHE A 283 11.95 -6.29 20.88
C PHE A 283 11.55 -7.70 20.43
N PRO A 284 11.95 -8.76 21.18
CA PRO A 284 11.62 -10.15 20.84
C PRO A 284 10.12 -10.40 20.67
N LYS A 285 9.28 -9.66 21.42
CA LYS A 285 7.82 -9.71 21.38
C LYS A 285 7.26 -9.43 19.99
N TYR A 286 7.86 -8.52 19.23
CA TYR A 286 7.43 -8.12 17.89
C TYR A 286 8.18 -8.88 16.80
N ARG A 287 9.46 -9.19 17.04
CA ARG A 287 10.31 -9.90 16.07
C ARG A 287 9.81 -11.29 15.72
N THR A 288 9.28 -12.03 16.72
CA THR A 288 8.83 -13.43 16.58
C THR A 288 7.34 -13.58 16.35
N ASN A 289 6.59 -12.47 16.26
CA ASN A 289 5.14 -12.49 16.11
C ASN A 289 4.71 -11.54 14.99
N GLY A 290 4.29 -12.09 13.85
CA GLY A 290 3.93 -11.36 12.66
C GLY A 290 2.70 -10.47 12.85
N ARG A 291 1.70 -10.92 13.63
CA ARG A 291 0.53 -10.13 13.98
C ARG A 291 0.92 -8.87 14.75
N LYS A 292 1.70 -9.02 15.83
CA LYS A 292 2.16 -7.87 16.65
C LYS A 292 3.09 -6.94 15.89
N MET A 293 3.91 -7.48 14.98
CA MET A 293 4.72 -6.65 14.09
C MET A 293 3.81 -5.73 13.26
N ARG A 294 2.73 -6.25 12.67
CA ARG A 294 1.80 -5.44 11.87
C ARG A 294 1.06 -4.39 12.70
N GLU A 295 0.68 -4.72 13.93
CA GLU A 295 0.15 -3.73 14.88
C GLU A 295 1.12 -2.54 15.05
N MET A 296 2.42 -2.79 15.17
CA MET A 296 3.44 -1.74 15.27
C MET A 296 3.70 -1.02 13.93
N LEU A 297 3.55 -1.70 12.80
CA LEU A 297 3.61 -1.04 11.48
C LEU A 297 2.45 -0.05 11.29
N SER A 298 1.23 -0.42 11.71
CA SER A 298 0.08 0.51 11.70
C SER A 298 0.31 1.73 12.59
N VAL A 299 0.93 1.53 13.78
CA VAL A 299 1.36 2.63 14.65
C VAL A 299 2.38 3.53 13.97
N ALA A 300 3.34 2.97 13.25
CA ALA A 300 4.35 3.74 12.53
C ALA A 300 3.76 4.51 11.35
N CYS A 301 2.81 3.92 10.60
CA CYS A 301 2.11 4.61 9.51
C CYS A 301 1.43 5.90 9.98
N SER A 302 0.80 5.87 11.18
CA SER A 302 0.16 7.07 11.72
C SER A 302 1.16 8.20 11.98
N ALA A 303 2.36 7.89 12.48
CA ALA A 303 3.40 8.89 12.68
C ALA A 303 3.91 9.49 11.37
N GLY A 304 3.98 8.69 10.30
CA GLY A 304 4.43 9.17 8.97
C GLY A 304 3.57 10.29 8.41
N LEU A 305 2.25 10.14 8.48
CA LEU A 305 1.35 11.20 8.03
C LEU A 305 1.32 12.38 9.02
N SER A 306 1.46 12.08 10.32
CA SER A 306 1.49 13.13 11.34
C SER A 306 2.67 14.09 11.15
N VAL A 307 3.84 13.59 10.78
CA VAL A 307 4.99 14.48 10.47
C VAL A 307 4.86 15.14 9.10
N ALA A 308 4.16 14.50 8.15
CA ALA A 308 3.97 15.05 6.82
C ALA A 308 3.11 16.33 6.81
N PHE A 309 2.10 16.38 7.69
CA PHE A 309 1.12 17.47 7.74
C PHE A 309 1.07 18.23 9.07
N GLY A 310 1.89 17.86 10.06
CA GLY A 310 1.73 18.40 11.41
C GLY A 310 0.41 18.00 12.09
N ALA A 311 -0.24 16.95 11.60
CA ALA A 311 -1.61 16.53 11.93
C ALA A 311 -1.62 15.21 12.73
N PRO A 312 -1.46 15.21 14.07
CA PRO A 312 -1.36 13.99 14.85
C PRO A 312 -2.67 13.18 14.89
N ILE A 313 -3.84 13.81 14.98
CA ILE A 313 -5.13 13.11 15.01
C ILE A 313 -5.46 12.59 13.61
N GLY A 314 -5.28 13.42 12.60
CA GLY A 314 -5.46 13.07 11.19
C GLY A 314 -4.58 11.89 10.78
N GLY A 315 -3.34 11.83 11.22
CA GLY A 315 -2.43 10.71 10.97
C GLY A 315 -2.91 9.38 11.56
N VAL A 316 -3.46 9.39 12.78
CA VAL A 316 -4.05 8.19 13.40
C VAL A 316 -5.28 7.73 12.64
N LEU A 317 -6.17 8.67 12.29
CA LEU A 317 -7.40 8.36 11.54
C LEU A 317 -7.10 7.86 10.12
N PHE A 318 -6.09 8.41 9.47
CA PHE A 318 -5.64 7.92 8.17
C PHE A 318 -5.12 6.47 8.22
N SER A 319 -4.30 6.14 9.22
CA SER A 319 -3.84 4.77 9.42
C SER A 319 -4.99 3.81 9.69
N TYR A 320 -6.03 4.28 10.38
CA TYR A 320 -7.24 3.50 10.67
C TYR A 320 -8.16 3.36 9.45
N GLU A 321 -8.46 4.46 8.74
CA GLU A 321 -9.45 4.51 7.65
C GLU A 321 -8.91 3.92 6.36
N GLU A 322 -7.67 4.28 5.97
CA GLU A 322 -7.14 3.97 4.64
C GLU A 322 -6.19 2.78 4.60
N ILE A 323 -5.34 2.61 5.62
CA ILE A 323 -4.21 1.67 5.51
C ILE A 323 -4.50 0.34 6.18
N SER A 324 -5.12 0.33 7.38
CA SER A 324 -5.17 -0.85 8.24
C SER A 324 -6.47 -1.62 8.10
N THR A 325 -6.40 -2.89 7.73
CA THR A 325 -7.56 -3.80 7.74
C THR A 325 -7.90 -4.34 9.13
N TYR A 326 -6.97 -4.23 10.08
CA TYR A 326 -7.15 -4.65 11.47
C TYR A 326 -6.49 -3.63 12.41
N PHE A 327 -7.32 -2.91 13.17
CA PHE A 327 -6.89 -1.83 14.06
C PHE A 327 -7.58 -1.91 15.44
N PRO A 328 -7.12 -2.80 16.34
CA PRO A 328 -7.74 -2.97 17.65
C PRO A 328 -7.48 -1.77 18.56
N ARG A 329 -8.39 -1.55 19.54
CA ARG A 329 -8.29 -0.43 20.49
C ARG A 329 -6.92 -0.24 21.16
N PRO A 330 -6.18 -1.28 21.59
CA PRO A 330 -4.85 -1.09 22.15
C PRO A 330 -3.82 -0.52 21.18
N VAL A 331 -4.01 -0.71 19.85
CA VAL A 331 -3.17 -0.13 18.81
C VAL A 331 -3.47 1.35 18.65
N LEU A 332 -4.76 1.74 18.72
CA LEU A 332 -5.19 3.13 18.64
C LEU A 332 -4.45 4.04 19.64
N TRP A 333 -4.36 3.63 20.89
CA TRP A 333 -3.65 4.40 21.92
C TRP A 333 -2.16 4.54 21.67
N LYS A 334 -1.52 3.48 21.18
CA LYS A 334 -0.09 3.51 20.80
C LYS A 334 0.14 4.38 19.56
N ALA A 335 -0.75 4.31 18.58
CA ALA A 335 -0.72 5.16 17.40
C ALA A 335 -0.87 6.63 17.78
N PHE A 336 -1.80 6.95 18.66
CA PHE A 336 -1.99 8.31 19.18
C PHE A 336 -0.73 8.83 19.87
N LEU A 337 -0.12 8.03 20.77
CA LEU A 337 1.15 8.43 21.41
C LEU A 337 2.26 8.63 20.37
N CYS A 338 2.41 7.71 19.42
CA CYS A 338 3.46 7.77 18.41
C CYS A 338 3.31 9.03 17.55
N SER A 339 2.10 9.32 17.09
CA SER A 339 1.77 10.51 16.29
C SER A 339 1.98 11.81 17.06
N LEU A 340 1.55 11.85 18.32
CA LEU A 340 1.76 13.01 19.20
C LEU A 340 3.25 13.29 19.41
N VAL A 341 4.02 12.25 19.74
CA VAL A 341 5.47 12.39 19.95
C VAL A 341 6.17 12.81 18.65
N ALA A 342 5.76 12.24 17.51
CA ALA A 342 6.33 12.60 16.22
C ALA A 342 6.06 14.06 15.86
N ALA A 343 4.81 14.53 15.98
CA ALA A 343 4.44 15.92 15.72
C ALA A 343 5.12 16.90 16.70
N ALA A 344 5.13 16.59 18.01
CA ALA A 344 5.78 17.42 19.01
C ALA A 344 7.30 17.53 18.77
N THR A 345 7.96 16.41 18.46
CA THR A 345 9.40 16.41 18.16
C THR A 345 9.69 17.21 16.90
N LEU A 346 8.88 17.09 15.85
CA LEU A 346 9.06 17.85 14.61
C LEU A 346 8.87 19.35 14.85
N LYS A 347 7.89 19.74 15.66
CA LYS A 347 7.68 21.13 16.05
C LYS A 347 8.92 21.74 16.75
N GLU A 348 9.51 21.01 17.71
CA GLU A 348 10.70 21.44 18.40
C GLU A 348 11.94 21.55 17.49
N LEU A 349 12.03 20.63 16.49
CA LEU A 349 13.10 20.67 15.48
C LEU A 349 12.91 21.82 14.47
N ASN A 350 11.66 22.31 14.32
CA ASN A 350 11.29 23.46 13.51
C ASN A 350 11.87 23.46 12.09
N PRO A 351 11.45 22.55 11.20
CA PRO A 351 11.99 22.45 9.84
C PRO A 351 11.68 23.68 8.97
N THR A 352 10.53 24.34 9.21
CA THR A 352 10.05 25.50 8.44
C THR A 352 10.50 26.85 9.02
N ALA A 353 11.25 26.87 10.12
CA ALA A 353 11.69 28.08 10.85
C ALA A 353 10.53 28.98 11.36
N THR A 354 9.26 28.57 11.18
CA THR A 354 8.07 29.34 11.63
C THR A 354 7.74 29.15 13.11
N GLY A 355 8.24 28.09 13.75
CA GLY A 355 7.91 27.72 15.13
C GLY A 355 6.47 27.20 15.33
N LYS A 356 5.69 27.10 14.26
CA LYS A 356 4.28 26.67 14.29
C LYS A 356 4.17 25.17 14.01
N LEU A 357 3.20 24.50 14.62
CA LEU A 357 2.87 23.09 14.31
C LEU A 357 2.00 23.02 13.06
N VAL A 358 1.08 23.98 12.92
CA VAL A 358 0.15 24.09 11.80
C VAL A 358 0.93 24.57 10.58
N LEU A 359 0.89 23.81 9.48
CA LEU A 359 1.65 24.13 8.26
C LEU A 359 1.08 25.34 7.51
N PHE A 360 -0.25 25.44 7.45
CA PHE A 360 -0.96 26.48 6.71
C PHE A 360 -1.97 27.15 7.66
N GLU A 361 -1.45 27.77 8.73
CA GLU A 361 -2.29 28.49 9.69
C GLU A 361 -2.97 29.66 9.00
N THR A 362 -4.30 29.64 9.02
CA THR A 362 -5.16 30.68 8.47
C THR A 362 -6.08 31.19 9.57
N ASN A 363 -6.47 32.45 9.50
CA ASN A 363 -7.44 33.05 10.40
C ASN A 363 -8.37 33.95 9.59
N TYR A 364 -9.44 33.35 9.08
CA TYR A 364 -10.34 34.10 8.19
C TYR A 364 -11.36 35.00 8.95
N GLY A 365 -11.48 34.89 10.25
CA GLY A 365 -12.30 35.79 11.09
C GLY A 365 -13.78 35.91 10.71
N VAL A 366 -14.24 35.33 9.62
CA VAL A 366 -15.57 35.52 9.03
C VAL A 366 -16.35 34.21 9.06
N ASN A 367 -17.67 34.35 9.43
CA ASN A 367 -18.60 33.24 9.35
C ASN A 367 -19.21 33.16 7.94
N TYR A 368 -19.40 31.94 7.45
CA TYR A 368 -20.07 31.64 6.19
C TYR A 368 -21.58 31.55 6.38
N ASP A 369 -22.35 31.97 5.37
CA ASP A 369 -23.81 31.88 5.34
C ASP A 369 -24.30 30.56 4.72
N ALA A 370 -25.57 30.23 4.94
CA ALA A 370 -26.19 29.02 4.40
C ALA A 370 -26.12 28.92 2.85
N VAL A 371 -26.10 30.07 2.16
CA VAL A 371 -26.00 30.12 0.68
C VAL A 371 -24.65 29.53 0.19
N HIS A 372 -23.58 29.71 0.95
CA HIS A 372 -22.24 29.21 0.58
C HIS A 372 -22.14 27.68 0.55
N TYR A 373 -23.02 26.97 1.28
CA TYR A 373 -23.08 25.50 1.18
C TYR A 373 -23.41 25.01 -0.24
N LEU A 374 -24.18 25.77 -1.04
CA LEU A 374 -24.42 25.39 -2.43
C LEU A 374 -23.14 25.42 -3.27
N VAL A 375 -22.25 26.38 -2.98
CA VAL A 375 -20.96 26.47 -3.66
C VAL A 375 -20.01 25.37 -3.17
N PHE A 376 -20.04 25.05 -1.89
CA PHE A 376 -19.24 23.95 -1.32
C PHE A 376 -19.67 22.59 -1.90
N ILE A 377 -20.98 22.38 -2.11
CA ILE A 377 -21.51 21.20 -2.79
C ILE A 377 -21.03 21.18 -4.27
N LEU A 378 -21.06 22.33 -4.95
CA LEU A 378 -20.58 22.44 -6.34
C LEU A 378 -19.07 22.11 -6.43
N LEU A 379 -18.26 22.64 -5.52
CA LEU A 379 -16.84 22.29 -5.41
C LEU A 379 -16.65 20.78 -5.16
N GLY A 380 -17.51 20.21 -4.31
CA GLY A 380 -17.54 18.76 -4.08
C GLY A 380 -17.84 17.97 -5.35
N ILE A 381 -18.85 18.38 -6.13
CA ILE A 381 -19.18 17.74 -7.41
C ILE A 381 -18.00 17.82 -8.38
N CYS A 382 -17.41 19.01 -8.54
CA CYS A 382 -16.25 19.18 -9.43
C CYS A 382 -15.05 18.33 -9.01
N GLY A 383 -14.75 18.31 -7.70
CA GLY A 383 -13.69 17.47 -7.12
C GLY A 383 -13.94 15.97 -7.36
N GLY A 384 -15.20 15.53 -7.19
CA GLY A 384 -15.61 14.14 -7.45
C GLY A 384 -15.47 13.74 -8.93
N ILE A 385 -15.90 14.60 -9.85
CA ILE A 385 -15.73 14.38 -11.29
C ILE A 385 -14.24 14.29 -11.62
N PHE A 386 -13.43 15.23 -11.14
CA PHE A 386 -11.99 15.17 -11.34
C PHE A 386 -11.41 13.86 -10.80
N GLY A 387 -11.70 13.51 -9.54
CA GLY A 387 -11.17 12.31 -8.90
C GLY A 387 -11.52 11.02 -9.64
N GLY A 388 -12.78 10.85 -10.05
CA GLY A 388 -13.22 9.70 -10.83
C GLY A 388 -12.54 9.62 -12.21
N VAL A 389 -12.47 10.74 -12.93
CA VAL A 389 -11.79 10.82 -14.24
C VAL A 389 -10.28 10.60 -14.08
N PHE A 390 -9.67 11.19 -13.06
CA PHE A 390 -8.25 11.02 -12.75
C PHE A 390 -7.89 9.54 -12.55
N CYS A 391 -8.63 8.83 -11.71
CA CYS A 391 -8.40 7.41 -11.42
C CYS A 391 -8.41 6.57 -12.70
N GLN A 392 -9.43 6.74 -13.54
CA GLN A 392 -9.53 6.02 -14.80
C GLN A 392 -8.44 6.43 -15.82
N ALA A 393 -8.17 7.73 -15.93
CA ALA A 393 -7.17 8.24 -16.87
C ALA A 393 -5.75 7.80 -16.51
N ASN A 394 -5.36 7.87 -15.20
CA ASN A 394 -4.07 7.41 -14.73
C ASN A 394 -3.92 5.89 -14.90
N PHE A 395 -4.97 5.11 -14.62
CA PHE A 395 -4.96 3.67 -14.83
C PHE A 395 -4.75 3.31 -16.31
N ARG A 396 -5.53 3.94 -17.23
CA ARG A 396 -5.36 3.76 -18.69
C ARG A 396 -3.98 4.21 -19.16
N TRP A 397 -3.50 5.37 -18.69
CA TRP A 397 -2.15 5.88 -19.00
C TRP A 397 -1.07 4.90 -18.59
N SER A 398 -1.13 4.42 -17.35
CA SER A 398 -0.17 3.46 -16.81
C SER A 398 -0.16 2.14 -17.59
N LYS A 399 -1.35 1.66 -17.99
CA LYS A 399 -1.53 0.42 -18.74
C LYS A 399 -1.06 0.55 -20.19
N PHE A 400 -1.29 1.69 -20.82
CA PHE A 400 -0.95 1.93 -22.23
C PHE A 400 0.51 2.39 -22.38
N PHE A 401 0.88 3.51 -21.75
CA PHE A 401 2.17 4.16 -21.95
C PHE A 401 3.34 3.34 -21.38
N ARG A 402 3.20 2.84 -20.15
CA ARG A 402 4.25 2.05 -19.47
C ARG A 402 4.41 0.63 -20.01
N LYS A 403 3.49 0.16 -20.87
CA LYS A 403 3.61 -1.12 -21.58
C LYS A 403 4.60 -1.06 -22.75
N HIS A 404 4.89 0.11 -23.29
CA HIS A 404 5.85 0.26 -24.39
C HIS A 404 7.24 -0.21 -23.98
N ALA A 405 7.88 -1.04 -24.82
CA ALA A 405 9.15 -1.69 -24.54
C ALA A 405 10.28 -0.69 -24.16
N LEU A 406 10.32 0.47 -24.82
CA LEU A 406 11.31 1.53 -24.51
C LEU A 406 11.20 2.03 -23.07
N ILE A 407 9.96 2.21 -22.56
CA ILE A 407 9.70 2.72 -21.23
C ILE A 407 9.82 1.63 -20.19
N LYS A 408 9.26 0.44 -20.47
CA LYS A 408 9.37 -0.73 -19.59
C LYS A 408 10.82 -1.09 -19.28
N ASN A 409 11.70 -1.05 -20.30
CA ASN A 409 13.10 -1.41 -20.15
C ASN A 409 13.98 -0.29 -19.59
N ASN A 410 13.58 0.98 -19.80
CA ASN A 410 14.36 2.15 -19.39
C ASN A 410 13.49 3.13 -18.58
N PRO A 411 13.19 2.86 -17.29
CA PRO A 411 12.37 3.75 -16.48
C PRO A 411 12.97 5.14 -16.28
N LEU A 412 14.30 5.31 -16.39
CA LEU A 412 14.93 6.65 -16.37
C LEU A 412 14.51 7.52 -17.54
N PHE A 413 14.21 6.93 -18.70
CA PHE A 413 13.74 7.67 -19.86
C PHE A 413 12.32 8.23 -19.63
N GLU A 414 11.44 7.48 -18.98
CA GLU A 414 10.12 7.98 -18.55
C GLU A 414 10.27 9.18 -17.64
N ILE A 415 11.13 9.07 -16.60
CA ILE A 415 11.37 10.15 -15.64
C ILE A 415 11.90 11.39 -16.36
N PHE A 416 12.87 11.24 -17.25
CA PHE A 416 13.42 12.35 -18.03
C PHE A 416 12.35 13.08 -18.84
N LEU A 417 11.48 12.34 -19.54
CA LEU A 417 10.40 12.93 -20.34
C LEU A 417 9.38 13.68 -19.47
N VAL A 418 8.97 13.07 -18.34
CA VAL A 418 7.98 13.67 -17.44
C VAL A 418 8.55 14.93 -16.77
N VAL A 419 9.79 14.91 -16.31
CA VAL A 419 10.45 16.08 -15.71
C VAL A 419 10.62 17.19 -16.73
N LEU A 420 11.04 16.87 -17.95
CA LEU A 420 11.19 17.85 -19.02
C LEU A 420 9.86 18.54 -19.32
N LEU A 421 8.79 17.74 -19.53
CA LEU A 421 7.45 18.27 -19.81
C LEU A 421 6.94 19.14 -18.65
N THR A 422 7.10 18.67 -17.42
CA THR A 422 6.68 19.39 -16.22
C THR A 422 7.40 20.72 -16.09
N SER A 423 8.74 20.74 -16.19
CA SER A 423 9.54 21.96 -16.08
C SER A 423 9.18 22.99 -17.13
N ILE A 424 8.91 22.55 -18.37
CA ILE A 424 8.51 23.43 -19.48
C ILE A 424 7.14 24.06 -19.22
N LEU A 425 6.17 23.27 -18.73
CA LEU A 425 4.80 23.75 -18.58
C LEU A 425 4.58 24.58 -17.30
N GLN A 426 5.31 24.29 -16.22
CA GLN A 426 5.07 24.95 -14.94
C GLN A 426 5.86 26.24 -14.78
N TYR A 427 7.07 26.37 -15.31
CA TYR A 427 7.93 27.55 -15.12
C TYR A 427 7.28 28.87 -15.55
N PRO A 428 6.55 28.96 -16.69
CA PRO A 428 5.94 30.21 -17.13
C PRO A 428 4.90 30.80 -16.16
N ASN A 429 4.21 29.92 -15.41
CA ASN A 429 3.18 30.34 -14.46
C ASN A 429 3.79 30.41 -13.05
N SER A 430 3.84 31.63 -12.46
CA SER A 430 4.43 31.88 -11.16
C SER A 430 3.76 31.10 -10.03
N LEU A 431 2.44 30.86 -10.11
CA LEU A 431 1.67 30.10 -9.13
C LEU A 431 1.94 28.57 -9.15
N THR A 432 2.64 28.04 -10.15
CA THR A 432 2.91 26.60 -10.26
C THR A 432 4.39 26.26 -10.26
N ARG A 433 5.27 27.26 -10.20
CA ARG A 433 6.72 27.10 -10.26
C ARG A 433 7.30 26.48 -9.00
N SER A 434 6.79 26.88 -7.84
CA SER A 434 7.25 26.45 -6.53
C SER A 434 6.80 25.00 -6.21
N THR A 435 7.31 24.43 -5.15
CA THR A 435 6.86 23.12 -4.64
C THR A 435 5.42 23.19 -4.17
N GLY A 436 4.70 22.06 -4.18
CA GLY A 436 3.26 22.04 -3.92
C GLY A 436 2.89 22.54 -2.52
N ASP A 437 3.72 22.30 -1.52
CA ASP A 437 3.52 22.82 -0.16
C ASP A 437 3.59 24.35 -0.10
N VAL A 438 4.53 24.97 -0.82
CA VAL A 438 4.63 26.44 -0.94
C VAL A 438 3.42 27.00 -1.72
N VAL A 439 3.06 26.39 -2.83
CA VAL A 439 1.87 26.79 -3.62
C VAL A 439 0.59 26.75 -2.77
N MET A 440 0.42 25.69 -1.96
CA MET A 440 -0.71 25.57 -1.04
C MET A 440 -0.71 26.71 -0.01
N ALA A 441 0.45 27.01 0.62
CA ALA A 441 0.55 28.08 1.58
C ALA A 441 0.12 29.43 0.99
N GLU A 442 0.60 29.78 -0.22
CA GLU A 442 0.23 31.00 -0.92
C GLU A 442 -1.26 31.06 -1.30
N LEU A 443 -1.86 29.95 -1.71
CA LEU A 443 -3.26 29.91 -2.13
C LEU A 443 -4.25 29.96 -0.96
N LEU A 444 -3.83 29.61 0.25
CA LEU A 444 -4.67 29.65 1.45
C LEU A 444 -4.58 30.98 2.23
N VAL A 445 -3.71 31.90 1.85
CA VAL A 445 -3.54 33.21 2.52
C VAL A 445 -4.83 34.03 2.45
N ASP A 446 -5.15 34.72 3.56
CA ASP A 446 -6.21 35.72 3.61
C ASP A 446 -5.67 37.10 3.26
N CYS A 447 -6.03 37.62 2.11
CA CYS A 447 -5.59 38.92 1.63
C CYS A 447 -6.25 40.11 2.33
N ASN A 448 -7.08 39.88 3.35
CA ASN A 448 -7.67 40.97 4.15
C ASN A 448 -6.80 41.38 5.35
N GLU A 449 -5.81 40.57 5.73
CA GLU A 449 -4.87 40.91 6.81
C GLU A 449 -3.68 41.76 6.28
N PRO A 450 -3.34 42.88 6.95
CA PRO A 450 -2.32 43.82 6.46
C PRO A 450 -0.91 43.21 6.36
N GLU A 451 -0.58 42.27 7.23
CA GLU A 451 0.76 41.63 7.26
C GLU A 451 0.92 40.64 6.09
N ASP A 452 -0.15 40.04 5.61
CA ASP A 452 -0.13 39.06 4.52
C ASP A 452 -0.12 39.70 3.13
N VAL A 453 -0.68 40.91 3.01
CA VAL A 453 -0.73 41.65 1.72
C VAL A 453 0.68 42.05 1.23
N GLU A 454 1.60 42.40 2.14
CA GLU A 454 2.93 42.83 1.75
C GLU A 454 3.89 41.69 1.36
N THR A 455 3.54 40.45 1.75
CA THR A 455 4.47 39.31 1.58
C THR A 455 3.98 38.27 0.55
N SER A 456 2.68 38.20 0.22
CA SER A 456 2.12 37.19 -0.66
C SER A 456 1.93 37.69 -2.09
N HIS A 457 2.56 36.99 -3.05
CA HIS A 457 2.40 37.27 -4.48
C HIS A 457 0.93 37.10 -4.96
N VAL A 458 0.19 36.20 -4.35
CA VAL A 458 -1.23 35.97 -4.65
C VAL A 458 -2.06 37.19 -4.27
N CYS A 459 -1.82 37.79 -3.12
CA CYS A 459 -2.53 38.99 -2.67
C CYS A 459 -2.17 40.23 -3.51
N GLU A 460 -0.91 40.35 -3.95
CA GLU A 460 -0.50 41.39 -4.88
C GLU A 460 -1.27 41.29 -6.20
N MET A 461 -1.40 40.07 -6.76
CA MET A 461 -2.18 39.83 -7.98
C MET A 461 -3.68 40.04 -7.82
N GLU A 462 -4.22 39.72 -6.65
CA GLU A 462 -5.64 39.91 -6.31
C GLU A 462 -6.01 41.39 -6.17
N ALA A 463 -5.09 42.21 -5.71
CA ALA A 463 -5.25 43.66 -5.56
C ALA A 463 -5.21 44.43 -6.91
N LEU A 464 -4.75 43.79 -8.00
CA LEU A 464 -4.72 44.43 -9.33
C LEU A 464 -6.14 44.75 -9.83
N GLN A 465 -6.31 45.90 -10.47
CA GLN A 465 -7.58 46.31 -11.10
C GLN A 465 -8.00 45.39 -12.24
N ASP A 466 -7.03 44.88 -13.01
CA ASP A 466 -7.28 43.91 -14.08
C ASP A 466 -6.92 42.49 -13.62
N LYS A 467 -7.95 41.78 -13.22
CA LYS A 467 -7.82 40.39 -12.73
C LYS A 467 -7.78 39.35 -13.88
N SER A 468 -7.80 39.77 -15.15
CA SER A 468 -7.86 38.82 -16.29
C SER A 468 -6.63 37.89 -16.35
N VAL A 469 -5.43 38.43 -16.09
CA VAL A 469 -4.19 37.68 -16.07
C VAL A 469 -4.17 36.70 -14.88
N TYR A 470 -4.67 37.13 -13.72
CA TYR A 470 -4.77 36.28 -12.53
C TYR A 470 -5.72 35.09 -12.76
N TYR A 471 -6.92 35.34 -13.32
CA TYR A 471 -7.84 34.26 -13.71
C TYR A 471 -7.21 33.29 -14.72
N LEU A 472 -6.48 33.82 -15.70
CA LEU A 472 -5.79 32.98 -16.67
C LEU A 472 -4.73 32.09 -15.99
N TRP A 473 -3.97 32.63 -15.03
CA TRP A 473 -2.98 31.88 -14.29
C TRP A 473 -3.59 30.79 -13.40
N LEU A 474 -4.68 31.10 -12.69
CA LEU A 474 -5.43 30.10 -11.90
C LEU A 474 -6.00 29.00 -12.79
N ALA A 475 -6.63 29.35 -13.91
CA ALA A 475 -7.21 28.38 -14.84
C ALA A 475 -6.16 27.50 -15.54
N THR A 476 -5.09 28.11 -16.07
CA THR A 476 -4.00 27.39 -16.71
C THR A 476 -3.23 26.55 -15.68
N GLY A 477 -3.00 27.08 -14.47
CA GLY A 477 -2.37 26.37 -13.37
C GLY A 477 -3.15 25.11 -13.00
N THR A 478 -4.48 25.24 -12.81
CA THR A 478 -5.36 24.10 -12.53
C THR A 478 -5.25 23.04 -13.62
N LEU A 479 -5.43 23.44 -14.90
CA LEU A 479 -5.40 22.49 -16.03
C LEU A 479 -4.04 21.77 -16.15
N VAL A 480 -2.94 22.52 -16.04
CA VAL A 480 -1.58 21.97 -16.12
C VAL A 480 -1.33 21.00 -14.97
N LYS A 481 -1.70 21.38 -13.72
CA LYS A 481 -1.56 20.50 -12.55
C LYS A 481 -2.37 19.22 -12.71
N LEU A 482 -3.63 19.30 -13.17
CA LEU A 482 -4.48 18.12 -13.40
C LEU A 482 -3.85 17.15 -14.41
N LEU A 483 -3.43 17.65 -15.57
CA LEU A 483 -2.84 16.82 -16.63
C LEU A 483 -1.50 16.21 -16.20
N LEU A 484 -0.63 17.00 -15.59
CA LEU A 484 0.68 16.53 -15.17
C LEU A 484 0.57 15.52 -14.03
N THR A 485 -0.40 15.64 -13.13
CA THR A 485 -0.64 14.67 -12.05
C THR A 485 -1.00 13.30 -12.63
N ILE A 486 -1.86 13.25 -13.69
CA ILE A 486 -2.21 11.99 -14.37
C ILE A 486 -0.98 11.28 -14.94
N ILE A 487 -0.05 12.04 -15.53
CA ILE A 487 1.14 11.49 -16.18
C ILE A 487 2.22 11.10 -15.16
N THR A 488 2.40 11.92 -14.12
CA THR A 488 3.48 11.77 -13.15
C THR A 488 3.24 10.63 -12.17
N PHE A 489 1.99 10.43 -11.74
CA PHE A 489 1.69 9.40 -10.74
C PHE A 489 1.95 7.99 -11.30
N GLY A 490 2.78 7.23 -10.59
CA GLY A 490 3.22 5.87 -10.95
C GLY A 490 4.58 5.80 -11.66
N CYS A 491 5.28 6.93 -11.90
CA CYS A 491 6.69 6.94 -12.30
C CYS A 491 7.55 6.21 -11.25
N LYS A 492 8.69 5.67 -11.68
CA LYS A 492 9.59 4.89 -10.79
C LYS A 492 10.48 5.79 -9.92
N VAL A 493 9.85 6.76 -9.25
CA VAL A 493 10.43 7.62 -8.21
C VAL A 493 9.55 7.59 -6.97
N PRO A 494 10.05 7.91 -5.77
CA PRO A 494 9.21 8.11 -4.61
C PRO A 494 8.20 9.23 -4.87
N SER A 495 6.90 8.93 -4.77
CA SER A 495 5.84 9.86 -5.18
C SER A 495 4.57 9.67 -4.37
N GLY A 496 4.02 10.77 -3.82
CA GLY A 496 2.70 10.83 -3.19
C GLY A 496 1.71 11.59 -4.09
N ILE A 497 0.43 11.28 -3.97
CA ILE A 497 -0.67 11.91 -4.72
C ILE A 497 -1.37 13.02 -3.92
N ILE A 498 -1.16 13.10 -2.61
CA ILE A 498 -1.95 13.92 -1.71
C ILE A 498 -1.78 15.42 -2.05
N ILE A 499 -0.55 15.95 -2.00
CA ILE A 499 -0.28 17.36 -2.32
C ILE A 499 -0.69 17.73 -3.75
N PRO A 500 -0.38 16.97 -4.81
CA PRO A 500 -0.84 17.32 -6.15
C PRO A 500 -2.35 17.44 -6.30
N ALA A 501 -3.11 16.62 -5.59
CA ALA A 501 -4.58 16.71 -5.59
C ALA A 501 -5.06 17.94 -4.81
N LEU A 502 -4.44 18.24 -3.66
CA LEU A 502 -4.72 19.45 -2.87
C LEU A 502 -4.43 20.72 -3.67
N ASP A 503 -3.26 20.83 -4.30
CA ASP A 503 -2.84 21.97 -5.12
C ASP A 503 -3.83 22.27 -6.26
N ALA A 504 -4.18 21.24 -7.02
CA ALA A 504 -5.11 21.38 -8.13
C ALA A 504 -6.49 21.84 -7.64
N GLY A 505 -6.94 21.31 -6.50
CA GLY A 505 -8.19 21.69 -5.86
C GLY A 505 -8.15 23.10 -5.28
N ALA A 506 -7.03 23.54 -4.71
CA ALA A 506 -6.84 24.88 -4.17
C ALA A 506 -6.85 25.94 -5.28
N LEU A 507 -6.12 25.70 -6.38
CA LEU A 507 -6.15 26.59 -7.56
C LEU A 507 -7.56 26.75 -8.12
N PHE A 508 -8.29 25.63 -8.27
CA PHE A 508 -9.66 25.65 -8.75
C PHE A 508 -10.61 26.35 -7.76
N GLY A 509 -10.50 26.03 -6.47
CA GLY A 509 -11.32 26.64 -5.43
C GLY A 509 -11.12 28.15 -5.34
N ARG A 510 -9.85 28.62 -5.35
CA ARG A 510 -9.54 30.04 -5.34
C ARG A 510 -10.08 30.76 -6.58
N MET A 511 -10.00 30.11 -7.76
CA MET A 511 -10.59 30.64 -8.99
C MET A 511 -12.11 30.84 -8.86
N VAL A 512 -12.81 29.87 -8.25
CA VAL A 512 -14.26 29.97 -7.99
C VAL A 512 -14.55 31.08 -6.99
N GLY A 513 -13.74 31.23 -5.94
CA GLY A 513 -13.86 32.28 -4.92
C GLY A 513 -13.66 33.70 -5.45
N GLN A 514 -13.02 33.89 -6.60
CA GLN A 514 -12.84 35.19 -7.24
C GLN A 514 -14.10 35.67 -8.02
N ILE A 515 -15.15 34.87 -8.11
CA ILE A 515 -16.40 35.27 -8.79
C ILE A 515 -17.04 36.43 -8.02
N PRO A 516 -17.36 37.59 -8.63
CA PRO A 516 -17.75 38.82 -7.93
C PRO A 516 -18.91 38.63 -6.92
N PHE A 517 -19.84 37.76 -7.23
CA PHE A 517 -21.00 37.47 -6.35
C PHE A 517 -20.58 36.79 -5.02
N LEU A 518 -19.48 36.05 -5.00
CA LEU A 518 -18.98 35.29 -3.84
C LEU A 518 -17.93 36.08 -3.04
N PHE A 519 -17.16 36.91 -3.73
CA PHE A 519 -16.01 37.63 -3.17
C PHE A 519 -16.41 38.68 -2.12
N ASP A 520 -17.57 39.36 -2.29
CA ASP A 520 -18.00 40.42 -1.35
C ASP A 520 -18.40 39.89 0.03
N SER A 521 -18.54 38.58 0.19
CA SER A 521 -19.03 37.97 1.42
C SER A 521 -18.02 37.11 2.17
N ILE A 522 -17.09 36.45 1.46
CA ILE A 522 -16.13 35.50 2.06
C ILE A 522 -14.78 35.57 1.33
N SER A 523 -13.68 35.39 2.08
CA SER A 523 -12.32 35.30 1.53
C SER A 523 -12.17 34.15 0.50
N PRO A 524 -11.55 34.39 -0.68
CA PRO A 524 -11.29 33.36 -1.69
C PRO A 524 -10.44 32.20 -1.19
N GLY A 525 -9.61 32.40 -0.17
CA GLY A 525 -8.82 31.34 0.48
C GLY A 525 -9.68 30.23 1.07
N ILE A 526 -10.87 30.54 1.56
CA ILE A 526 -11.83 29.53 2.09
C ILE A 526 -12.26 28.57 0.96
N PHE A 527 -12.58 29.10 -0.22
CA PHE A 527 -12.94 28.27 -1.37
C PHE A 527 -11.75 27.44 -1.86
N ALA A 528 -10.52 27.97 -1.78
CA ALA A 528 -9.30 27.23 -2.08
C ALA A 528 -9.14 26.03 -1.13
N MET A 529 -9.34 26.24 0.16
CA MET A 529 -9.24 25.23 1.21
C MET A 529 -10.28 24.11 1.02
N ILE A 530 -11.53 24.46 0.75
CA ILE A 530 -12.62 23.50 0.55
C ILE A 530 -12.44 22.77 -0.80
N GLY A 531 -12.00 23.46 -1.84
CA GLY A 531 -11.67 22.89 -3.13
C GLY A 531 -10.55 21.86 -3.04
N ALA A 532 -9.49 22.18 -2.29
CA ALA A 532 -8.39 21.24 -2.00
C ALA A 532 -8.92 19.95 -1.36
N ALA A 533 -9.71 20.06 -0.31
CA ALA A 533 -10.33 18.91 0.36
C ALA A 533 -11.22 18.09 -0.59
N ALA A 534 -12.04 18.75 -1.41
CA ALA A 534 -12.94 18.10 -2.36
C ALA A 534 -12.17 17.29 -3.44
N PHE A 535 -11.10 17.86 -4.00
CA PHE A 535 -10.31 17.18 -5.03
C PHE A 535 -9.57 15.98 -4.46
N LEU A 536 -8.97 16.11 -3.29
CA LEU A 536 -8.29 14.98 -2.63
C LEU A 536 -9.28 13.87 -2.26
N ALA A 537 -10.47 14.21 -1.73
CA ALA A 537 -11.52 13.25 -1.42
C ALA A 537 -11.94 12.45 -2.67
N GLY A 538 -12.08 13.13 -3.82
CA GLY A 538 -12.42 12.50 -5.09
C GLY A 538 -11.37 11.51 -5.59
N VAL A 539 -10.08 11.75 -5.32
CA VAL A 539 -8.97 10.89 -5.75
C VAL A 539 -8.75 9.72 -4.78
N SER A 540 -8.68 10.01 -3.47
CA SER A 540 -8.30 9.03 -2.44
C SER A 540 -9.47 8.28 -1.82
N ARG A 541 -10.68 8.80 -1.89
CA ARG A 541 -11.90 8.31 -1.21
C ARG A 541 -11.87 8.47 0.32
N MET A 542 -10.86 9.13 0.87
CA MET A 542 -10.78 9.43 2.30
C MET A 542 -11.93 10.35 2.72
N THR A 543 -12.45 10.15 3.94
CA THR A 543 -13.60 10.91 4.46
C THR A 543 -13.29 11.60 5.78
N VAL A 544 -13.43 10.88 6.90
CA VAL A 544 -13.25 11.42 8.24
C VAL A 544 -11.82 11.86 8.49
N SER A 545 -10.87 11.02 8.09
CA SER A 545 -9.44 11.33 8.21
C SER A 545 -9.08 12.62 7.47
N LEU A 546 -9.60 12.81 6.26
CA LEU A 546 -9.34 14.01 5.47
C LEU A 546 -9.94 15.28 6.10
N ALA A 547 -11.17 15.22 6.60
CA ALA A 547 -11.78 16.36 7.28
C ALA A 547 -10.95 16.81 8.49
N VAL A 548 -10.42 15.85 9.26
CA VAL A 548 -9.57 16.13 10.42
C VAL A 548 -8.18 16.61 9.99
N ILE A 549 -7.59 16.05 8.93
CA ILE A 549 -6.31 16.52 8.37
C ILE A 549 -6.44 17.99 7.95
N MET A 550 -7.49 18.35 7.21
CA MET A 550 -7.71 19.73 6.78
C MET A 550 -7.88 20.69 7.96
N PHE A 551 -8.61 20.27 8.99
CA PHE A 551 -8.75 21.03 10.21
C PHE A 551 -7.41 21.22 10.96
N GLU A 552 -6.64 20.16 11.16
CA GLU A 552 -5.33 20.25 11.83
C GLU A 552 -4.30 21.03 10.99
N LEU A 553 -4.40 20.95 9.66
CA LEU A 553 -3.51 21.63 8.71
C LEU A 553 -3.71 23.14 8.68
N THR A 554 -4.97 23.61 8.84
CA THR A 554 -5.35 25.02 8.71
C THR A 554 -5.60 25.69 10.06
N GLY A 555 -5.89 24.92 11.10
CA GLY A 555 -6.30 25.43 12.41
C GLY A 555 -7.75 25.89 12.50
N GLU A 556 -8.51 25.82 11.39
CA GLU A 556 -9.86 26.41 11.27
C GLU A 556 -10.96 25.43 11.66
N VAL A 557 -11.41 25.50 12.91
CA VAL A 557 -12.48 24.66 13.47
C VAL A 557 -13.85 24.94 12.84
N ASN A 558 -14.13 26.20 12.52
CA ASN A 558 -15.42 26.64 12.02
C ASN A 558 -15.78 26.06 10.65
N PHE A 559 -14.77 25.65 9.86
CA PHE A 559 -14.95 25.11 8.52
C PHE A 559 -15.04 23.57 8.47
N ILE A 560 -15.08 22.88 9.62
CA ILE A 560 -15.29 21.42 9.65
C ILE A 560 -16.59 21.01 8.94
N PRO A 561 -17.79 21.61 9.20
CA PRO A 561 -19.00 21.23 8.48
C PRO A 561 -18.92 21.47 6.96
N PRO A 562 -18.44 22.61 6.44
CA PRO A 562 -18.13 22.78 5.02
C PRO A 562 -17.23 21.72 4.42
N PHE A 563 -16.12 21.35 5.10
CA PHE A 563 -15.25 20.27 4.67
C PHE A 563 -16.01 18.95 4.54
N MET A 564 -16.77 18.59 5.56
CA MET A 564 -17.54 17.33 5.55
C MET A 564 -18.51 17.26 4.38
N VAL A 565 -19.25 18.34 4.11
CA VAL A 565 -20.21 18.40 2.99
C VAL A 565 -19.51 18.27 1.64
N ALA A 566 -18.43 19.01 1.42
CA ALA A 566 -17.68 18.97 0.17
C ALA A 566 -16.99 17.59 -0.05
N ILE A 567 -16.39 17.01 0.99
CA ILE A 567 -15.74 15.71 0.97
C ILE A 567 -16.74 14.59 0.65
N LEU A 568 -17.89 14.55 1.36
CA LEU A 568 -18.92 13.53 1.14
C LEU A 568 -19.52 13.63 -0.27
N THR A 569 -19.82 14.84 -0.74
CA THR A 569 -20.33 15.06 -2.08
C THR A 569 -19.32 14.60 -3.13
N SER A 570 -18.06 14.97 -2.95
CA SER A 570 -16.98 14.57 -3.85
C SER A 570 -16.81 13.04 -3.90
N LYS A 571 -16.82 12.38 -2.74
CA LYS A 571 -16.73 10.93 -2.67
C LYS A 571 -17.88 10.26 -3.43
N TRP A 572 -19.13 10.65 -3.19
CA TRP A 572 -20.30 10.06 -3.86
C TRP A 572 -20.26 10.21 -5.38
N VAL A 573 -19.89 11.40 -5.85
CA VAL A 573 -19.78 11.65 -7.28
C VAL A 573 -18.63 10.83 -7.90
N ALA A 574 -17.52 10.74 -7.21
CA ALA A 574 -16.38 10.00 -7.68
C ALA A 574 -16.63 8.48 -7.69
N ASP A 575 -17.34 7.95 -6.67
CA ASP A 575 -17.75 6.53 -6.63
C ASP A 575 -18.72 6.19 -7.76
N ALA A 576 -19.60 7.12 -8.16
CA ALA A 576 -20.48 6.93 -9.30
C ALA A 576 -19.73 6.86 -10.66
N ILE A 577 -18.53 7.45 -10.77
CA ILE A 577 -17.72 7.45 -11.98
C ILE A 577 -16.71 6.28 -11.98
N SER A 578 -16.09 6.02 -10.83
CA SER A 578 -15.07 4.99 -10.65
C SER A 578 -15.24 4.38 -9.27
N GLY A 579 -15.63 3.13 -9.17
CA GLY A 579 -15.90 2.43 -7.90
C GLY A 579 -14.66 2.21 -7.03
N GLU A 580 -13.45 2.53 -7.52
CA GLU A 580 -12.18 2.26 -6.83
C GLU A 580 -11.35 3.53 -6.63
N SER A 581 -10.64 3.58 -5.49
CA SER A 581 -9.70 4.64 -5.18
C SER A 581 -8.41 4.53 -6.02
N VAL A 582 -7.61 5.59 -6.04
CA VAL A 582 -6.29 5.58 -6.69
C VAL A 582 -5.37 4.52 -6.07
N TYR A 583 -5.48 4.25 -4.78
CA TYR A 583 -4.66 3.24 -4.10
C TYR A 583 -5.07 1.82 -4.48
N ASP A 584 -6.37 1.55 -4.58
CA ASP A 584 -6.90 0.24 -4.99
C ASP A 584 -6.54 -0.07 -6.45
N LEU A 585 -6.71 0.90 -7.35
CA LEU A 585 -6.28 0.78 -8.75
C LEU A 585 -4.77 0.57 -8.88
N SER A 586 -3.98 1.20 -7.99
CA SER A 586 -2.52 1.00 -7.95
C SER A 586 -2.16 -0.41 -7.48
N GLN A 587 -2.88 -0.97 -6.50
CA GLN A 587 -2.71 -2.36 -6.06
C GLN A 587 -2.98 -3.33 -7.21
N HIS A 588 -4.08 -3.10 -7.97
CA HIS A 588 -4.38 -3.91 -9.16
C HIS A 588 -3.31 -3.80 -10.24
N LEU A 589 -2.85 -2.59 -10.53
CA LEU A 589 -1.81 -2.36 -11.54
C LEU A 589 -0.50 -3.05 -11.17
N LEU A 590 -0.16 -3.05 -9.89
CA LEU A 590 1.03 -3.68 -9.36
C LEU A 590 0.84 -5.19 -9.14
N GLY A 591 -0.39 -5.70 -9.20
CA GLY A 591 -0.72 -7.11 -8.96
C GLY A 591 -0.39 -7.52 -7.52
N HIS A 592 -0.75 -6.69 -6.55
CA HIS A 592 -0.61 -6.99 -5.13
C HIS A 592 -1.88 -7.66 -4.60
N PRO A 593 -1.78 -8.78 -3.86
CA PRO A 593 -2.93 -9.37 -3.22
C PRO A 593 -3.41 -8.49 -2.06
N PHE A 594 -4.72 -8.31 -1.97
CA PHE A 594 -5.34 -7.56 -0.88
C PHE A 594 -6.65 -8.20 -0.46
N LEU A 595 -6.89 -8.31 0.84
CA LEU A 595 -8.14 -8.80 1.39
C LEU A 595 -8.61 -7.84 2.48
N ASP A 596 -9.63 -7.07 2.15
CA ASP A 596 -10.47 -6.36 3.09
C ASP A 596 -11.81 -7.08 3.21
N ALA A 597 -12.20 -7.42 4.44
CA ALA A 597 -13.40 -8.22 4.70
C ALA A 597 -14.68 -7.48 4.29
N GLU A 598 -14.78 -6.17 4.55
CA GLU A 598 -16.00 -5.40 4.27
C GLU A 598 -16.22 -5.23 2.76
N HIS A 599 -15.17 -4.89 2.04
CA HIS A 599 -15.22 -4.75 0.59
C HIS A 599 -15.45 -6.10 -0.11
N ALA A 600 -14.82 -7.17 0.37
CA ALA A 600 -15.03 -8.52 -0.14
C ALA A 600 -16.46 -9.01 0.09
N LEU A 601 -17.06 -8.74 1.25
CA LEU A 601 -18.46 -9.07 1.55
C LEU A 601 -19.43 -8.33 0.62
N ALA A 602 -19.19 -7.05 0.36
CA ALA A 602 -19.99 -6.27 -0.58
C ALA A 602 -19.97 -6.91 -1.98
N LYS A 603 -18.79 -7.28 -2.48
CA LYS A 603 -18.63 -7.95 -3.79
C LYS A 603 -19.33 -9.31 -3.88
N VAL A 604 -19.21 -10.14 -2.85
CA VAL A 604 -19.89 -11.44 -2.82
C VAL A 604 -21.41 -11.24 -2.88
N ARG A 605 -21.95 -10.25 -2.16
CA ARG A 605 -23.38 -9.94 -2.19
C ARG A 605 -23.84 -9.40 -3.54
N GLU A 606 -23.07 -8.51 -4.17
CA GLU A 606 -23.35 -8.00 -5.52
C GLU A 606 -23.34 -9.11 -6.57
N ALA A 607 -22.46 -10.09 -6.43
CA ALA A 607 -22.41 -11.27 -7.31
C ALA A 607 -23.52 -12.31 -7.05
N GLY A 608 -24.44 -12.04 -6.10
CA GLY A 608 -25.54 -12.94 -5.80
C GLY A 608 -25.23 -14.03 -4.77
N GLY A 609 -24.11 -13.90 -4.04
CA GLY A 609 -23.64 -14.89 -3.05
C GLY A 609 -22.92 -16.07 -3.70
N GLY A 610 -22.45 -17.00 -2.86
CA GLY A 610 -21.79 -18.25 -3.26
C GLY A 610 -21.69 -19.20 -2.08
N MET A 611 -21.37 -20.46 -2.33
CA MET A 611 -21.14 -21.45 -1.29
C MET A 611 -19.63 -21.68 -1.08
N VAL A 612 -19.24 -22.06 0.11
CA VAL A 612 -17.85 -22.42 0.42
C VAL A 612 -17.36 -23.57 -0.47
N ALA A 613 -18.26 -24.41 -0.95
CA ALA A 613 -17.98 -25.47 -1.94
C ALA A 613 -17.29 -24.92 -3.21
N ASP A 614 -17.60 -23.69 -3.64
CA ASP A 614 -17.01 -23.06 -4.84
C ASP A 614 -15.52 -22.72 -4.65
N LEU A 615 -15.04 -22.72 -3.41
CA LEU A 615 -13.63 -22.46 -3.07
C LEU A 615 -12.78 -23.73 -3.08
N ILE A 616 -13.37 -24.94 -3.22
CA ILE A 616 -12.63 -26.20 -3.15
C ILE A 616 -11.63 -26.29 -4.31
N PRO A 617 -10.36 -26.64 -4.05
CA PRO A 617 -9.38 -26.88 -5.11
C PRO A 617 -9.76 -28.08 -5.99
N PRO A 618 -9.22 -28.15 -7.23
CA PRO A 618 -9.36 -29.37 -8.06
C PRO A 618 -8.80 -30.62 -7.36
N GLU A 619 -9.34 -31.78 -7.70
CA GLU A 619 -8.96 -33.08 -7.09
C GLU A 619 -7.45 -33.34 -7.13
N ASN A 620 -6.79 -33.08 -8.25
CA ASN A 620 -5.34 -33.24 -8.39
C ASN A 620 -4.55 -32.42 -7.36
N THR A 621 -5.01 -31.19 -7.06
CA THR A 621 -4.39 -30.35 -6.04
C THR A 621 -4.67 -30.90 -4.64
N MET A 622 -5.85 -31.44 -4.42
CA MET A 622 -6.20 -32.04 -3.15
C MET A 622 -5.39 -33.30 -2.85
N GLU A 623 -5.16 -34.16 -3.85
CA GLU A 623 -4.28 -35.32 -3.70
C GLU A 623 -2.84 -34.94 -3.32
N GLU A 624 -2.32 -33.83 -3.87
CA GLU A 624 -0.97 -33.35 -3.56
C GLU A 624 -0.81 -32.87 -2.12
N ILE A 625 -1.83 -32.20 -1.57
CA ILE A 625 -1.77 -31.63 -0.22
C ILE A 625 -2.29 -32.59 0.86
N THR A 626 -2.85 -33.74 0.49
CA THR A 626 -3.40 -34.70 1.43
C THR A 626 -2.44 -35.85 1.69
N VAL A 627 -2.31 -36.24 2.95
CA VAL A 627 -1.55 -37.42 3.39
C VAL A 627 -2.49 -38.32 4.18
N HIS A 628 -2.66 -39.55 3.70
CA HIS A 628 -3.44 -40.58 4.40
C HIS A 628 -2.59 -41.19 5.51
N ILE A 629 -3.16 -41.21 6.72
CA ILE A 629 -2.53 -41.77 7.90
C ILE A 629 -3.26 -43.07 8.24
N GLY A 630 -2.50 -44.18 8.34
CA GLY A 630 -3.00 -45.42 8.86
C GLY A 630 -3.28 -45.35 10.38
N PRO A 631 -3.90 -46.39 10.95
CA PRO A 631 -4.23 -46.47 12.37
C PRO A 631 -2.97 -46.34 13.28
N ASP A 632 -1.83 -46.70 12.79
CA ASP A 632 -0.55 -46.62 13.52
C ASP A 632 0.07 -45.23 13.52
N GLY A 633 -0.45 -44.27 12.74
CA GLY A 633 0.04 -42.90 12.65
C GLY A 633 1.39 -42.73 11.95
N VAL A 634 1.82 -43.77 11.25
CA VAL A 634 3.17 -43.89 10.71
C VAL A 634 3.18 -43.63 9.20
N VAL A 635 4.05 -42.74 8.71
CA VAL A 635 4.17 -42.38 7.29
C VAL A 635 5.64 -42.43 6.86
N ARG A 636 5.91 -42.84 5.62
CA ARG A 636 7.27 -42.84 5.06
C ARG A 636 7.78 -41.40 4.93
N ARG A 637 8.98 -41.13 5.42
CA ARG A 637 9.63 -39.80 5.34
C ARG A 637 9.84 -39.35 3.90
N GLN A 638 10.17 -40.30 3.03
CA GLN A 638 10.33 -40.04 1.59
C GLN A 638 9.04 -39.44 0.99
N LEU A 639 7.87 -39.97 1.37
CA LEU A 639 6.59 -39.41 0.93
C LEU A 639 6.42 -37.94 1.40
N LEU A 640 6.78 -37.63 2.65
CA LEU A 640 6.70 -36.27 3.16
C LEU A 640 7.65 -35.32 2.42
N ARG A 641 8.87 -35.78 2.07
CA ARG A 641 9.82 -35.02 1.24
C ARG A 641 9.30 -34.80 -0.17
N GLU A 642 8.74 -35.82 -0.81
CA GLU A 642 8.14 -35.73 -2.15
C GLU A 642 6.97 -34.73 -2.15
N LYS A 643 6.06 -34.80 -1.15
CA LYS A 643 4.96 -33.86 -0.98
C LYS A 643 5.46 -32.44 -0.74
N LEU A 644 6.50 -32.26 0.08
CA LEU A 644 7.13 -30.94 0.31
C LEU A 644 7.71 -30.36 -0.99
N ALA A 645 8.41 -31.19 -1.77
CA ALA A 645 8.93 -30.78 -3.08
C ALA A 645 7.81 -30.39 -4.06
N GLN A 646 6.70 -31.13 -4.05
CA GLN A 646 5.51 -30.81 -4.84
C GLN A 646 4.90 -29.46 -4.42
N LEU A 647 4.72 -29.21 -3.12
CA LEU A 647 4.22 -27.92 -2.61
C LEU A 647 5.10 -26.75 -3.07
N LYS A 648 6.42 -26.91 -2.98
CA LYS A 648 7.40 -25.88 -3.41
C LYS A 648 7.35 -25.64 -4.91
N SER A 649 7.36 -26.69 -5.72
CA SER A 649 7.35 -26.58 -7.19
C SER A 649 6.08 -25.90 -7.72
N ARG A 650 4.96 -26.01 -6.97
CA ARG A 650 3.67 -25.38 -7.32
C ARG A 650 3.50 -23.97 -6.76
N GLY A 651 4.40 -23.49 -5.93
CA GLY A 651 4.26 -22.22 -5.23
C GLY A 651 3.15 -22.21 -4.18
N LEU A 652 2.74 -23.38 -3.70
CA LEU A 652 1.75 -23.55 -2.63
C LEU A 652 2.42 -23.40 -1.24
N MET A 653 3.35 -22.44 -1.10
CA MET A 653 4.11 -22.23 0.13
C MET A 653 3.27 -21.80 1.32
N ASP A 654 2.03 -21.33 1.10
CA ASP A 654 1.08 -21.02 2.17
C ASP A 654 0.18 -22.21 2.52
N ALA A 655 0.20 -23.25 1.72
CA ALA A 655 -0.46 -24.50 2.03
C ALA A 655 0.43 -25.36 2.94
N GLY A 656 -0.08 -26.47 3.38
CA GLY A 656 0.63 -27.48 4.13
C GLY A 656 0.02 -28.83 3.80
N LEU A 657 0.38 -29.83 4.53
CA LEU A 657 -0.19 -31.18 4.40
C LEU A 657 -1.38 -31.34 5.33
N VAL A 658 -2.50 -31.77 4.80
CA VAL A 658 -3.66 -32.19 5.60
C VAL A 658 -3.57 -33.68 5.85
N LEU A 659 -3.62 -34.05 7.10
CA LEU A 659 -3.52 -35.43 7.55
C LEU A 659 -4.94 -36.00 7.70
N VAL A 660 -5.24 -37.04 6.94
CA VAL A 660 -6.58 -37.61 6.85
C VAL A 660 -6.52 -39.12 7.19
N ASN A 661 -7.47 -39.60 7.97
CA ASN A 661 -7.55 -41.01 8.28
C ASN A 661 -8.19 -41.78 7.10
N GLU A 662 -8.28 -43.12 7.23
CA GLU A 662 -8.91 -44.00 6.21
C GLU A 662 -10.39 -43.70 5.94
N GLN A 663 -11.07 -43.05 6.89
CA GLN A 663 -12.47 -42.63 6.75
C GLN A 663 -12.63 -41.25 6.06
N GLY A 664 -11.55 -40.59 5.72
CA GLY A 664 -11.56 -39.25 5.12
C GLY A 664 -11.73 -38.10 6.13
N ILE A 665 -11.65 -38.37 7.42
CA ILE A 665 -11.77 -37.35 8.47
C ILE A 665 -10.42 -36.67 8.70
N CYS A 666 -10.41 -35.37 8.82
CA CYS A 666 -9.19 -34.56 9.10
C CYS A 666 -8.67 -34.87 10.50
N HIS A 667 -7.41 -35.34 10.59
CA HIS A 667 -6.74 -35.65 11.83
C HIS A 667 -5.81 -34.51 12.27
N GLY A 668 -5.37 -33.68 11.35
CA GLY A 668 -4.50 -32.53 11.64
C GLY A 668 -4.00 -31.85 10.37
N TYR A 669 -3.29 -30.74 10.60
CA TYR A 669 -2.66 -29.96 9.55
C TYR A 669 -1.20 -29.69 9.89
N LEU A 670 -0.31 -29.88 8.95
CA LEU A 670 1.13 -29.69 9.07
C LEU A 670 1.56 -28.60 8.08
N PRO A 671 1.90 -27.38 8.55
CA PRO A 671 2.36 -26.29 7.68
C PRO A 671 3.67 -26.64 6.97
N GLU A 672 3.85 -26.14 5.75
CA GLU A 672 5.02 -26.38 4.92
C GLU A 672 6.35 -26.02 5.59
N ALA A 673 6.42 -24.82 6.18
CA ALA A 673 7.65 -24.35 6.86
C ALA A 673 8.02 -25.20 8.08
N GLU A 674 7.02 -25.69 8.82
CA GLU A 674 7.23 -26.53 10.01
C GLU A 674 7.60 -27.96 9.59
N LEU A 675 7.04 -28.46 8.50
CA LEU A 675 7.45 -29.74 7.90
C LEU A 675 8.93 -29.68 7.44
N GLU A 676 9.33 -28.63 6.73
CA GLU A 676 10.72 -28.45 6.29
C GLU A 676 11.67 -28.39 7.47
N PHE A 677 11.32 -27.61 8.51
CA PHE A 677 12.11 -27.51 9.71
C PHE A 677 12.25 -28.86 10.44
N ALA A 678 11.14 -29.59 10.60
CA ALA A 678 11.12 -30.89 11.26
C ALA A 678 11.94 -31.96 10.51
N LEU A 679 11.92 -31.94 9.18
CA LEU A 679 12.73 -32.83 8.36
C LEU A 679 14.24 -32.50 8.46
N LYS A 680 14.61 -31.22 8.45
CA LYS A 680 16.03 -30.78 8.59
C LYS A 680 16.57 -30.99 10.02
N LEU A 681 15.76 -30.80 11.04
CA LEU A 681 16.20 -30.99 12.45
C LEU A 681 16.73 -32.40 12.68
N LYS A 682 16.11 -33.41 12.09
CA LYS A 682 16.54 -34.82 12.24
C LYS A 682 17.75 -35.17 11.40
N GLU A 683 17.95 -34.56 10.23
CA GLU A 683 19.17 -34.76 9.43
C GLU A 683 20.41 -34.35 10.23
N HIS A 684 20.38 -33.22 10.92
CA HIS A 684 21.49 -32.78 11.79
C HIS A 684 21.73 -33.66 13.03
N VAL A 685 20.67 -34.33 13.55
CA VAL A 685 20.80 -35.24 14.67
C VAL A 685 21.35 -36.58 14.21
N GLU A 686 21.00 -37.05 13.01
CA GLU A 686 21.50 -38.31 12.44
C GLU A 686 22.97 -38.19 11.96
N GLU A 687 23.42 -37.05 11.48
CA GLU A 687 24.83 -36.75 11.17
C GLU A 687 25.72 -36.75 12.44
N ALA A 688 25.14 -36.47 13.63
CA ALA A 688 25.87 -36.49 14.90
C ALA A 688 25.99 -37.87 15.51
N ASP A 689 25.22 -38.87 15.05
CA ASP A 689 25.17 -40.24 15.60
C ASP A 689 25.51 -41.27 14.53
N GLU A 690 26.74 -41.25 14.00
CA GLU A 690 27.26 -42.12 12.92
C GLU A 690 27.22 -43.63 13.18
N GLY A 691 26.48 -44.10 14.19
CA GLY A 691 26.53 -45.48 14.66
C GLY A 691 25.31 -46.36 14.39
N ARG A 692 24.17 -45.87 13.90
CA ARG A 692 22.95 -46.67 13.71
C ARG A 692 22.36 -46.55 12.31
N LEU A 693 23.00 -47.18 11.36
CA LEU A 693 22.42 -47.51 10.05
C LEU A 693 21.34 -48.59 10.23
N GLY A 694 20.08 -48.29 9.96
CA GLY A 694 19.16 -49.29 9.53
C GLY A 694 17.76 -49.40 10.09
N TYR A 695 17.05 -48.34 10.60
CA TYR A 695 15.64 -48.54 10.96
C TYR A 695 14.71 -47.32 10.90
N ASP A 696 15.03 -46.20 10.21
CA ASP A 696 14.21 -45.00 10.37
C ASP A 696 13.83 -44.27 9.08
N ASP A 697 13.32 -44.98 8.07
CA ASP A 697 12.65 -44.35 6.90
C ASP A 697 11.19 -43.96 7.18
N VAL A 698 10.77 -44.02 8.45
CA VAL A 698 9.38 -43.85 8.86
C VAL A 698 9.25 -42.73 9.89
N ALA A 699 8.25 -41.86 9.72
CA ALA A 699 7.90 -40.79 10.64
C ALA A 699 6.59 -41.14 11.37
N ASP A 700 6.62 -41.19 12.70
CA ASP A 700 5.42 -41.24 13.54
C ASP A 700 4.85 -39.82 13.70
N LEU A 701 3.69 -39.59 13.11
CA LEU A 701 2.99 -38.30 13.15
C LEU A 701 2.11 -38.13 14.39
N ILE A 702 1.94 -39.19 15.20
CA ILE A 702 1.11 -39.14 16.41
C ILE A 702 1.98 -38.92 17.64
N ARG A 703 3.12 -39.60 17.79
CA ARG A 703 3.98 -39.58 18.97
C ARG A 703 5.43 -39.16 18.70
N GLY A 704 5.82 -39.07 17.42
CA GLY A 704 7.17 -38.69 17.02
C GLY A 704 7.43 -37.18 17.16
N PRO A 705 8.67 -36.72 16.93
CA PRO A 705 9.07 -35.31 17.05
C PRO A 705 8.36 -34.41 16.02
N ILE A 706 7.86 -34.92 14.93
CA ILE A 706 7.05 -34.16 13.95
C ILE A 706 5.65 -33.89 14.51
N SER A 707 5.16 -34.69 15.42
CA SER A 707 3.86 -34.55 16.10
C SER A 707 3.68 -33.20 16.79
N ASP A 708 4.76 -32.61 17.30
CA ASP A 708 4.73 -31.31 18.00
C ASP A 708 4.45 -30.11 17.07
N PHE A 709 4.66 -30.29 15.78
CA PHE A 709 4.40 -29.28 14.74
C PHE A 709 3.04 -29.43 14.07
N ILE A 710 2.28 -30.48 14.40
CA ILE A 710 0.97 -30.73 13.80
C ILE A 710 -0.12 -29.98 14.57
N ASN A 711 -0.86 -29.12 13.87
CA ASN A 711 -2.07 -28.56 14.41
C ASN A 711 -3.20 -29.61 14.34
N ARG A 712 -3.54 -30.18 15.50
CA ARG A 712 -4.54 -31.26 15.60
C ARG A 712 -5.99 -30.79 15.58
N THR A 713 -6.22 -29.49 15.70
CA THR A 713 -7.55 -28.89 15.71
C THR A 713 -7.61 -27.73 14.71
N PRO A 714 -7.40 -28.00 13.41
CA PRO A 714 -7.55 -26.96 12.39
C PRO A 714 -8.98 -26.44 12.38
N LEU A 715 -9.17 -25.18 12.03
CA LEU A 715 -10.51 -24.62 11.86
C LEU A 715 -11.17 -25.25 10.62
N THR A 716 -12.44 -25.65 10.79
CA THR A 716 -13.25 -26.27 9.75
C THR A 716 -14.49 -25.45 9.47
N ILE A 717 -14.99 -25.55 8.24
CA ILE A 717 -16.25 -24.94 7.81
C ILE A 717 -17.01 -25.95 6.92
N PRO A 718 -18.36 -26.10 7.03
CA PRO A 718 -19.09 -26.94 6.15
C PRO A 718 -19.13 -26.38 4.72
N SER A 719 -19.16 -27.26 3.73
CA SER A 719 -19.21 -26.90 2.30
C SER A 719 -20.48 -26.15 1.91
N THR A 720 -21.57 -26.37 2.65
CA THR A 720 -22.88 -25.72 2.47
C THR A 720 -22.94 -24.29 3.04
N ALA A 721 -21.91 -23.86 3.79
CA ALA A 721 -21.87 -22.52 4.36
C ALA A 721 -21.73 -21.44 3.26
N PRO A 722 -22.31 -20.24 3.47
CA PRO A 722 -22.08 -19.09 2.60
C PRO A 722 -20.60 -18.69 2.54
N VAL A 723 -20.12 -18.24 1.36
CA VAL A 723 -18.73 -17.73 1.18
C VAL A 723 -18.42 -16.57 2.11
N GLU A 724 -19.41 -15.78 2.49
CA GLU A 724 -19.30 -14.66 3.42
C GLU A 724 -18.66 -15.08 4.75
N TYR A 725 -18.97 -16.28 5.26
CA TYR A 725 -18.35 -16.78 6.50
C TYR A 725 -16.85 -17.05 6.30
N ALA A 726 -16.46 -17.60 5.16
CA ALA A 726 -15.06 -17.80 4.84
C ALA A 726 -14.34 -16.44 4.72
N VAL A 727 -14.95 -15.45 4.04
CA VAL A 727 -14.40 -14.08 3.93
C VAL A 727 -14.19 -13.45 5.32
N GLU A 728 -15.19 -13.56 6.22
CA GLU A 728 -15.05 -13.03 7.59
C GLU A 728 -13.96 -13.76 8.38
N MET A 729 -13.87 -15.09 8.26
CA MET A 729 -12.84 -15.85 8.96
C MET A 729 -11.44 -15.50 8.48
N PHE A 730 -11.22 -15.38 7.18
CA PHE A 730 -9.94 -14.96 6.63
C PHE A 730 -9.60 -13.50 6.94
N GLY A 731 -10.57 -12.60 6.89
CA GLY A 731 -10.38 -11.18 7.14
C GLY A 731 -10.23 -10.84 8.62
N LYS A 732 -11.18 -11.27 9.47
CA LYS A 732 -11.23 -10.90 10.89
C LYS A 732 -10.30 -11.74 11.77
N LEU A 733 -10.18 -13.05 11.51
CA LEU A 733 -9.28 -13.93 12.25
C LEU A 733 -7.88 -14.01 11.64
N GLY A 734 -7.68 -13.49 10.42
CA GLY A 734 -6.40 -13.49 9.73
C GLY A 734 -5.87 -14.90 9.46
N LEU A 735 -6.74 -15.81 9.06
CA LEU A 735 -6.38 -17.20 8.79
C LEU A 735 -5.44 -17.29 7.59
N ARG A 736 -4.55 -18.27 7.63
CA ARG A 736 -3.72 -18.67 6.51
C ARG A 736 -4.43 -19.73 5.66
N TYR A 737 -5.14 -20.64 6.30
CA TYR A 737 -5.86 -21.77 5.69
C TYR A 737 -7.16 -22.06 6.43
N LEU A 738 -8.08 -22.75 5.76
CA LEU A 738 -9.37 -23.19 6.28
C LEU A 738 -9.71 -24.55 5.67
N VAL A 739 -10.09 -25.50 6.50
CA VAL A 739 -10.47 -26.86 6.04
C VAL A 739 -11.97 -26.89 5.78
N ILE A 740 -12.36 -27.36 4.59
CA ILE A 740 -13.76 -27.56 4.22
C ILE A 740 -14.15 -29.01 4.49
N VAL A 741 -15.24 -29.18 5.19
CA VAL A 741 -15.78 -30.50 5.55
C VAL A 741 -17.20 -30.69 5.04
N GLU A 742 -17.60 -31.96 4.85
CA GLU A 742 -18.97 -32.33 4.60
C GLU A 742 -19.78 -32.22 5.90
N GLU A 743 -20.97 -31.65 5.83
CA GLU A 743 -21.77 -31.29 7.02
C GLU A 743 -22.15 -32.51 7.87
N ASP A 744 -22.59 -33.62 7.23
CA ASP A 744 -23.11 -34.78 7.91
C ASP A 744 -22.03 -35.75 8.41
N THR A 745 -20.94 -35.89 7.65
CA THR A 745 -19.90 -36.91 7.87
C THR A 745 -18.62 -36.38 8.48
N ALA A 746 -18.46 -35.04 8.53
CA ALA A 746 -17.22 -34.36 8.86
C ALA A 746 -16.01 -34.79 7.98
N ARG A 747 -16.28 -35.43 6.84
CA ARG A 747 -15.28 -35.83 5.86
C ARG A 747 -14.66 -34.60 5.23
N MET A 748 -13.36 -34.60 5.09
CA MET A 748 -12.63 -33.52 4.44
C MET A 748 -12.96 -33.48 2.94
N LEU A 749 -13.42 -32.33 2.44
CA LEU A 749 -13.67 -32.08 1.04
C LEU A 749 -12.56 -31.17 0.41
N GLY A 750 -11.96 -30.28 1.17
CA GLY A 750 -10.98 -29.39 0.63
C GLY A 750 -10.20 -28.58 1.67
N LEU A 751 -9.13 -27.94 1.18
CA LEU A 751 -8.36 -26.94 1.92
C LEU A 751 -8.33 -25.64 1.13
N VAL A 752 -8.77 -24.56 1.73
CA VAL A 752 -8.71 -23.22 1.15
C VAL A 752 -7.59 -22.43 1.81
N ILE A 753 -6.72 -21.83 1.00
CA ILE A 753 -5.71 -20.88 1.45
C ILE A 753 -6.14 -19.46 1.08
N LYS A 754 -5.62 -18.46 1.79
CA LYS A 754 -6.01 -17.06 1.61
C LYS A 754 -5.87 -16.57 0.16
N LYS A 755 -4.81 -16.97 -0.54
CA LYS A 755 -4.58 -16.62 -1.96
C LYS A 755 -5.70 -17.13 -2.88
N ARG A 756 -6.24 -18.33 -2.59
CA ARG A 756 -7.34 -18.89 -3.36
C ARG A 756 -8.63 -18.10 -3.17
N LEU A 757 -8.91 -17.68 -1.94
CA LEU A 757 -10.05 -16.80 -1.68
C LEU A 757 -9.90 -15.47 -2.43
N VAL A 758 -8.72 -14.84 -2.41
CA VAL A 758 -8.47 -13.61 -3.17
C VAL A 758 -8.67 -13.82 -4.66
N LYS A 759 -8.15 -14.94 -5.22
CA LYS A 759 -8.38 -15.30 -6.64
C LYS A 759 -9.86 -15.42 -6.97
N TYR A 760 -10.64 -16.06 -6.11
CA TYR A 760 -12.10 -16.21 -6.28
C TYR A 760 -12.78 -14.82 -6.30
N LEU A 761 -12.45 -13.94 -5.35
CA LEU A 761 -12.97 -12.58 -5.27
C LEU A 761 -12.58 -11.70 -6.47
N ASP A 762 -11.38 -11.89 -7.02
CA ASP A 762 -10.95 -11.22 -8.25
C ASP A 762 -11.70 -11.75 -9.47
N GLY A 763 -12.04 -13.04 -9.49
CA GLY A 763 -12.87 -13.65 -10.54
C GLY A 763 -14.31 -13.14 -10.57
N LEU A 764 -14.89 -12.77 -9.43
CA LEU A 764 -16.21 -12.13 -9.35
C LEU A 764 -16.27 -10.73 -10.00
N ARG A 765 -15.10 -10.07 -10.16
CA ARG A 765 -14.99 -8.78 -10.84
C ARG A 765 -15.10 -8.87 -12.36
N SER A 766 -14.74 -9.99 -12.93
CA SER A 766 -14.70 -10.20 -14.39
C SER A 766 -15.98 -10.78 -14.98
N ALA A 767 -16.94 -11.12 -14.15
CA ALA A 767 -18.28 -11.59 -14.54
C ALA A 767 -19.31 -10.47 -14.48
#